data_2b7bafe4fd892fdb281467edbf16091d
#
_entry.id   2b7bafe4fd892fdb281467edbf16091d
#
_cell.length_a   1.000
_cell.length_b   1.000
_cell.length_c   1.000
_cell.angle_alpha   90.00
_cell.angle_beta   90.00
_cell.angle_gamma   90.00
#
_symmetry.space_group_name_H-M   'P 1'
#
loop_
_entity.id
_entity.type
_entity.pdbx_description
1 polymer ?
#
loop_
_entity_poly.entity_id
_entity_poly.type
_entity_poly.pdbx_seq_one_letter_code
_entity_poly.pdbx_strand_id
1 'polypeptide(L)'
;MGQSNAPPKTRLGLSLHGVLIDLREPNAEPTAIDVTSFPSLSSLFDQQDDETISEIYLQLAIDGHIGDSEELYLLVRSLLRTRKQDESIEVMNSNIEFVYSNRKLMYEYIVLMSKTGNYGAMNASIGFLTKEYGLNGVHSKVLQALLASRAPIFEIEEYIERLFERFEHNAPYEILRASFNSKSWELGLKYVNQMPFTPRNNHLALRTLFRVGEKNKAEKLLRKMKPQKYNQTQLLDIIRIGLQIMSEEEIGPWLRHSNLEQSEIKLELARSQFKNAITESDFENAFAAFKILYEVESFTPHQILVLIRTSNGDPKMPLQRLYEFGQAEPFLLSCVVELATKYRFKQLALDAFKRLEAMSYCADRHSNIFEHYIRAAKSSADLNLMGQAYSTLPHQAYRGMQLSRYANYFDEIRHHLAKDLHTYFDDEEELLEGQLLRQILLQYMPETTYNPVGNHALIVNNSLKFGGAERQVVRCLSCDTFSKQLVVWNSTVNTSTNSFIDEVRALDVEILDYSLHREPSNAVYTSDIEHLLSLIPQTSPLNPGITNKIRNLIHIIRQHRPYALHLWQDTTNVLGAIAGLIAGVPRIVMSARSLPPFSNTTSTFPDKGPNYYLNNRYVRVLYKQLLSYDNVYLCHNSENGLEKYKEWLGGYEEKMLLLRNGFDFDNTSINHHSSRIKKTRTLGTVFRFVEVKRPLLWLNVASIVNKMMDESVRFQMVGDGPMLETAISHAKALGLEDLVEFSGYRDDVNEILPTFDAFLLTSAIEGLPNVLIEAQSKGIPVISTNAGGAKETFIEGSTGLLVDSSNPDDIAKAVCEVLQNQAFRESSTSSGVQFVHNRYSVETMHKQLHHILFEELK
;
A
#
# COMPACT_ATOMS: atom_id res chain seq x y z
N MET A 1 30.87 -35.18 4.17
CA MET A 1 30.26 -35.83 5.33
C MET A 1 30.57 -35.01 6.56
N GLY A 2 29.60 -34.37 7.14
CA GLY A 2 29.66 -33.47 8.28
C GLY A 2 28.24 -32.94 8.52
N GLN A 3 27.41 -33.76 9.18
CA GLN A 3 26.06 -33.37 9.58
C GLN A 3 26.17 -32.33 10.69
N SER A 4 25.61 -31.13 10.44
CA SER A 4 25.35 -30.18 11.51
C SER A 4 24.08 -30.60 12.23
N ASN A 5 24.21 -31.07 13.45
CA ASN A 5 23.12 -31.33 14.38
C ASN A 5 22.52 -29.98 14.83
N ALA A 6 21.43 -29.56 14.21
CA ALA A 6 20.47 -28.69 14.87
C ALA A 6 19.59 -29.59 15.77
N PRO A 7 19.30 -29.23 17.03
CA PRO A 7 18.44 -30.05 17.88
C PRO A 7 17.02 -30.09 17.29
N PRO A 8 16.34 -31.23 17.34
CA PRO A 8 14.98 -31.35 16.83
C PRO A 8 14.02 -30.49 17.65
N LYS A 9 13.15 -29.72 16.95
CA LYS A 9 12.06 -28.96 17.57
C LYS A 9 11.15 -29.93 18.35
N THR A 10 11.14 -29.81 19.66
CA THR A 10 10.28 -30.58 20.56
C THR A 10 8.85 -30.04 20.48
N ARG A 11 7.89 -30.88 20.10
CA ARG A 11 6.47 -30.65 20.39
C ARG A 11 6.13 -31.31 21.72
N LEU A 12 5.78 -30.48 22.70
CA LEU A 12 5.34 -30.93 24.02
C LEU A 12 3.80 -30.79 24.09
N GLY A 13 3.11 -31.80 24.58
CA GLY A 13 1.68 -31.80 24.85
C GLY A 13 1.40 -32.03 26.32
N LEU A 14 0.32 -31.54 26.89
CA LEU A 14 -0.03 -31.62 28.30
C LEU A 14 -0.99 -32.75 28.59
N SER A 15 -0.80 -33.41 29.73
CA SER A 15 -1.76 -34.35 30.33
C SER A 15 -2.62 -33.67 31.40
N LEU A 16 -3.82 -34.23 31.61
CA LEU A 16 -4.83 -33.81 32.58
C LEU A 16 -4.38 -33.67 34.06
N HIS A 17 -3.09 -33.80 34.37
CA HIS A 17 -2.56 -33.82 35.76
C HIS A 17 -1.28 -32.98 35.92
N GLY A 18 -1.06 -31.96 35.05
CA GLY A 18 0.09 -31.06 35.23
C GLY A 18 1.45 -31.63 34.87
N VAL A 19 1.49 -32.71 34.11
CA VAL A 19 2.70 -33.37 33.65
C VAL A 19 2.85 -33.15 32.13
N LEU A 20 3.96 -32.55 31.71
CA LEU A 20 4.29 -32.41 30.29
C LEU A 20 4.62 -33.76 29.66
N ILE A 21 3.97 -34.09 28.55
CA ILE A 21 4.18 -35.35 27.82
C ILE A 21 4.97 -35.06 26.55
N ASP A 22 6.03 -35.81 26.32
CA ASP A 22 6.81 -35.71 25.08
C ASP A 22 6.11 -36.52 23.96
N LEU A 23 5.60 -35.80 22.94
CA LEU A 23 4.85 -36.37 21.81
C LEU A 23 5.74 -36.81 20.64
N ARG A 24 7.02 -37.10 20.85
CA ARG A 24 7.95 -37.49 19.77
C ARG A 24 7.68 -38.87 19.15
N GLU A 25 6.95 -39.75 19.83
CA GLU A 25 6.55 -41.05 19.27
C GLU A 25 5.06 -41.34 19.54
N PRO A 26 4.27 -41.67 18.51
CA PRO A 26 2.83 -41.89 18.66
C PRO A 26 2.41 -43.12 19.47
N ASN A 27 3.33 -43.94 19.97
CA ASN A 27 3.08 -45.18 20.73
C ASN A 27 3.90 -45.32 22.02
N ALA A 28 4.54 -44.26 22.51
CA ALA A 28 5.28 -44.32 23.79
C ALA A 28 4.33 -44.04 24.96
N GLU A 29 4.43 -44.82 26.02
CA GLU A 29 3.77 -44.49 27.28
C GLU A 29 4.26 -43.12 27.78
N PRO A 30 3.38 -42.25 28.30
CA PRO A 30 3.74 -40.91 28.73
C PRO A 30 4.73 -40.95 29.88
N THR A 31 5.95 -40.56 29.63
CA THR A 31 6.97 -40.33 30.67
C THR A 31 6.78 -38.94 31.26
N ALA A 32 6.60 -38.87 32.57
CA ALA A 32 6.51 -37.59 33.29
C ALA A 32 7.85 -36.85 33.15
N ILE A 33 7.79 -35.61 32.61
CA ILE A 33 8.96 -34.75 32.56
C ILE A 33 9.01 -33.96 33.87
N ASP A 34 10.13 -34.07 34.57
CA ASP A 34 10.38 -33.32 35.79
C ASP A 34 10.56 -31.84 35.46
N VAL A 35 9.60 -31.02 35.87
CA VAL A 35 9.56 -29.57 35.62
C VAL A 35 10.77 -28.86 36.24
N THR A 36 11.41 -29.46 37.25
CA THR A 36 12.61 -28.94 37.91
C THR A 36 13.85 -28.96 37.02
N SER A 37 13.81 -29.65 35.88
CA SER A 37 14.91 -29.78 34.93
C SER A 37 14.96 -28.59 33.91
N PHE A 38 13.96 -27.72 33.85
CA PHE A 38 13.95 -26.58 32.95
C PHE A 38 14.65 -25.36 33.56
N PRO A 39 15.29 -24.52 32.73
CA PRO A 39 15.81 -23.23 33.18
C PRO A 39 14.71 -22.40 33.82
N SER A 40 15.03 -21.69 34.89
CA SER A 40 14.04 -20.80 35.52
C SER A 40 13.55 -19.70 34.51
N LEU A 41 12.31 -19.30 34.66
CA LEU A 41 11.70 -18.24 33.81
C LEU A 41 12.54 -16.96 33.82
N SER A 42 13.12 -16.62 34.97
CA SER A 42 14.04 -15.46 35.09
C SER A 42 15.29 -15.64 34.23
N SER A 43 15.88 -16.83 34.22
CA SER A 43 17.09 -17.11 33.41
C SER A 43 16.79 -17.04 31.90
N LEU A 44 15.65 -17.60 31.47
CA LEU A 44 15.23 -17.53 30.05
C LEU A 44 14.91 -16.10 29.64
N PHE A 45 14.28 -15.34 30.51
CA PHE A 45 13.92 -13.93 30.25
C PHE A 45 15.19 -13.06 30.10
N ASP A 46 16.21 -13.27 30.92
CA ASP A 46 17.49 -12.57 30.82
C ASP A 46 18.26 -12.93 29.54
N GLN A 47 18.10 -14.15 29.04
CA GLN A 47 18.64 -14.61 27.75
C GLN A 47 17.81 -14.14 26.55
N GLN A 48 16.67 -13.49 26.76
CA GLN A 48 15.69 -13.07 25.74
C GLN A 48 15.14 -14.24 24.91
N ASP A 49 15.03 -15.42 25.50
CA ASP A 49 14.45 -16.61 24.87
C ASP A 49 12.92 -16.63 25.04
N ASP A 50 12.26 -15.69 24.39
CA ASP A 50 10.81 -15.50 24.47
C ASP A 50 10.01 -16.65 23.83
N GLU A 51 10.60 -17.40 22.89
CA GLU A 51 9.97 -18.57 22.26
C GLU A 51 9.85 -19.70 23.26
N THR A 52 10.95 -20.06 23.94
CA THR A 52 10.96 -21.09 24.97
C THR A 52 10.08 -20.72 26.16
N ILE A 53 10.08 -19.46 26.59
CA ILE A 53 9.18 -18.97 27.64
C ILE A 53 7.72 -19.21 27.25
N SER A 54 7.34 -18.83 26.03
CA SER A 54 5.96 -18.98 25.55
C SER A 54 5.56 -20.44 25.42
N GLU A 55 6.46 -21.33 25.01
CA GLU A 55 6.14 -22.76 24.86
C GLU A 55 5.97 -23.50 26.18
N ILE A 56 6.78 -23.16 27.19
CA ILE A 56 6.79 -23.88 28.47
C ILE A 56 5.83 -23.24 29.49
N TYR A 57 5.89 -21.95 29.68
CA TYR A 57 5.23 -21.27 30.80
C TYR A 57 3.81 -20.77 30.50
N LEU A 58 3.43 -20.62 29.21
CA LEU A 58 2.09 -20.14 28.85
C LEU A 58 0.99 -21.04 29.41
N GLN A 59 1.09 -22.34 29.17
CA GLN A 59 0.06 -23.28 29.61
C GLN A 59 0.06 -23.45 31.13
N LEU A 60 1.24 -23.47 31.75
CA LEU A 60 1.34 -23.51 33.22
C LEU A 60 0.67 -22.34 33.88
N ALA A 61 0.78 -21.15 33.29
CA ALA A 61 0.13 -19.95 33.79
C ALA A 61 -1.40 -19.94 33.58
N ILE A 62 -1.88 -20.47 32.46
CA ILE A 62 -3.33 -20.62 32.18
C ILE A 62 -3.95 -21.61 33.19
N ASP A 63 -3.25 -22.68 33.50
CA ASP A 63 -3.68 -23.70 34.45
C ASP A 63 -3.51 -23.29 35.94
N GLY A 64 -3.03 -22.05 36.20
CA GLY A 64 -2.86 -21.52 37.56
C GLY A 64 -1.64 -22.06 38.34
N HIS A 65 -0.62 -22.56 37.61
CA HIS A 65 0.60 -23.14 38.21
C HIS A 65 1.79 -22.17 38.20
N ILE A 66 1.58 -20.85 38.10
CA ILE A 66 2.66 -19.86 38.20
C ILE A 66 2.96 -19.59 39.67
N GLY A 67 4.26 -19.46 40.02
CA GLY A 67 4.70 -19.44 41.42
C GLY A 67 4.41 -18.13 42.16
N ASP A 68 4.57 -16.98 41.46
CA ASP A 68 4.35 -15.67 42.07
C ASP A 68 4.07 -14.58 41.01
N SER A 69 3.82 -13.36 41.48
CA SER A 69 3.49 -12.22 40.62
C SER A 69 4.66 -11.67 39.81
N GLU A 70 5.90 -11.94 40.18
CA GLU A 70 7.06 -11.51 39.40
C GLU A 70 7.31 -12.48 38.22
N GLU A 71 7.14 -13.78 38.42
CA GLU A 71 7.14 -14.76 37.34
C GLU A 71 6.04 -14.48 36.31
N LEU A 72 4.83 -14.18 36.77
CA LEU A 72 3.73 -13.76 35.91
C LEU A 72 4.08 -12.49 35.11
N TYR A 73 4.75 -11.54 35.73
CA TYR A 73 5.18 -10.32 35.07
C TYR A 73 6.20 -10.61 33.96
N LEU A 74 7.18 -11.47 34.18
CA LEU A 74 8.18 -11.86 33.20
C LEU A 74 7.54 -12.57 32.00
N LEU A 75 6.62 -13.51 32.25
CA LEU A 75 5.87 -14.19 31.20
C LEU A 75 5.05 -13.20 30.36
N VAL A 76 4.26 -12.32 30.99
CA VAL A 76 3.45 -11.31 30.30
C VAL A 76 4.35 -10.39 29.44
N ARG A 77 5.51 -9.99 29.96
CA ARG A 77 6.47 -9.17 29.22
C ARG A 77 7.05 -9.90 28.00
N SER A 78 7.31 -11.20 28.10
CA SER A 78 7.77 -12.05 26.99
C SER A 78 6.68 -12.19 25.91
N LEU A 79 5.45 -12.49 26.31
CA LEU A 79 4.30 -12.59 25.42
C LEU A 79 4.05 -11.27 24.67
N LEU A 80 4.20 -10.12 25.35
CA LEU A 80 4.06 -8.82 24.74
C LEU A 80 5.18 -8.48 23.75
N ARG A 81 6.42 -8.90 24.01
CA ARG A 81 7.55 -8.78 23.05
C ARG A 81 7.31 -9.58 21.77
N THR A 82 6.72 -10.78 21.90
CA THR A 82 6.37 -11.67 20.79
C THR A 82 5.01 -11.35 20.15
N ARG A 83 4.34 -10.26 20.55
CA ARG A 83 3.04 -9.79 20.05
C ARG A 83 1.85 -10.73 20.31
N LYS A 84 1.95 -11.58 21.32
CA LYS A 84 0.89 -12.51 21.77
C LYS A 84 -0.01 -11.80 22.79
N GLN A 85 -0.86 -10.86 22.33
CA GLN A 85 -1.68 -10.01 23.22
C GLN A 85 -2.84 -10.78 23.83
N ASP A 86 -3.50 -11.62 23.08
CA ASP A 86 -4.66 -12.40 23.54
C ASP A 86 -4.24 -13.41 24.61
N GLU A 87 -3.12 -14.09 24.40
CA GLU A 87 -2.53 -15.00 25.38
C GLU A 87 -2.10 -14.25 26.67
N SER A 88 -1.58 -13.02 26.53
CA SER A 88 -1.24 -12.18 27.68
C SER A 88 -2.46 -11.84 28.53
N ILE A 89 -3.60 -11.60 27.89
CA ILE A 89 -4.88 -11.31 28.58
C ILE A 89 -5.41 -12.57 29.27
N GLU A 90 -5.38 -13.71 28.58
CA GLU A 90 -5.84 -15.00 29.11
C GLU A 90 -5.05 -15.38 30.38
N VAL A 91 -3.73 -15.31 30.31
CA VAL A 91 -2.82 -15.60 31.43
C VAL A 91 -3.10 -14.65 32.61
N MET A 92 -3.28 -13.37 32.36
CA MET A 92 -3.56 -12.41 33.44
C MET A 92 -4.94 -12.61 34.06
N ASN A 93 -5.95 -12.96 33.25
CA ASN A 93 -7.29 -13.26 33.77
C ASN A 93 -7.31 -14.53 34.60
N SER A 94 -6.57 -15.58 34.21
CA SER A 94 -6.42 -16.83 34.97
C SER A 94 -5.69 -16.63 36.29
N ASN A 95 -4.85 -15.58 36.38
CA ASN A 95 -4.04 -15.27 37.56
C ASN A 95 -4.36 -13.86 38.13
N ILE A 96 -5.61 -13.49 38.15
CA ILE A 96 -6.06 -12.12 38.45
C ILE A 96 -5.63 -11.62 39.85
N GLU A 97 -5.51 -12.50 40.83
CA GLU A 97 -5.02 -12.16 42.16
C GLU A 97 -3.59 -11.66 42.16
N PHE A 98 -2.72 -12.30 41.39
CA PHE A 98 -1.34 -11.83 41.16
C PHE A 98 -1.29 -10.49 40.41
N VAL A 99 -2.21 -10.28 39.44
CA VAL A 99 -2.30 -9.00 38.73
C VAL A 99 -2.61 -7.86 39.73
N TYR A 100 -3.57 -8.06 40.62
CA TYR A 100 -3.96 -7.03 41.61
C TYR A 100 -2.94 -6.87 42.74
N SER A 101 -2.10 -7.87 43.00
CA SER A 101 -1.01 -7.77 44.00
C SER A 101 0.25 -7.10 43.46
N ASN A 102 0.43 -7.00 42.13
CA ASN A 102 1.62 -6.45 41.51
C ASN A 102 1.31 -5.19 40.67
N ARG A 103 1.84 -4.05 41.10
CA ARG A 103 1.62 -2.76 40.44
C ARG A 103 2.05 -2.73 38.97
N LYS A 104 3.11 -3.44 38.59
CA LYS A 104 3.61 -3.49 37.20
C LYS A 104 2.66 -4.29 36.31
N LEU A 105 2.20 -5.46 36.80
CA LEU A 105 1.22 -6.31 36.10
C LEU A 105 -0.10 -5.57 35.93
N MET A 106 -0.60 -4.92 36.96
CA MET A 106 -1.85 -4.14 36.88
C MET A 106 -1.76 -3.04 35.84
N TYR A 107 -0.60 -2.40 35.71
CA TYR A 107 -0.39 -1.41 34.65
C TYR A 107 -0.47 -2.04 33.25
N GLU A 108 0.22 -3.17 33.00
CA GLU A 108 0.15 -3.87 31.70
C GLU A 108 -1.30 -4.35 31.44
N TYR A 109 -2.02 -4.81 32.45
CA TYR A 109 -3.41 -5.21 32.34
C TYR A 109 -4.32 -4.04 31.93
N ILE A 110 -4.21 -2.88 32.58
CA ILE A 110 -4.95 -1.66 32.21
C ILE A 110 -4.68 -1.27 30.75
N VAL A 111 -3.41 -1.31 30.31
CA VAL A 111 -3.03 -1.02 28.92
C VAL A 111 -3.65 -2.00 27.94
N LEU A 112 -3.66 -3.28 28.24
CA LEU A 112 -4.26 -4.32 27.39
C LEU A 112 -5.78 -4.19 27.34
N MET A 113 -6.44 -4.01 28.48
CA MET A 113 -7.90 -3.80 28.54
C MET A 113 -8.33 -2.56 27.75
N SER A 114 -7.53 -1.50 27.78
CA SER A 114 -7.80 -0.29 26.98
C SER A 114 -7.70 -0.56 25.48
N LYS A 115 -6.72 -1.37 25.05
CA LYS A 115 -6.51 -1.73 23.62
C LYS A 115 -7.59 -2.65 23.07
N THR A 116 -8.14 -3.52 23.90
CA THR A 116 -9.21 -4.47 23.52
C THR A 116 -10.62 -3.89 23.67
N GLY A 117 -10.74 -2.65 24.16
CA GLY A 117 -12.04 -2.01 24.36
C GLY A 117 -12.82 -2.50 25.59
N ASN A 118 -12.19 -3.26 26.49
CA ASN A 118 -12.81 -3.69 27.75
C ASN A 118 -12.66 -2.61 28.82
N TYR A 119 -13.37 -1.50 28.64
CA TYR A 119 -13.29 -0.32 29.53
C TYR A 119 -13.84 -0.59 30.93
N GLY A 120 -14.77 -1.55 31.10
CA GLY A 120 -15.27 -1.96 32.41
C GLY A 120 -14.18 -2.53 33.31
N ALA A 121 -13.42 -3.54 32.81
CA ALA A 121 -12.30 -4.13 33.54
C ALA A 121 -11.18 -3.10 33.76
N MET A 122 -10.90 -2.26 32.76
CA MET A 122 -9.94 -1.17 32.86
C MET A 122 -10.28 -0.20 33.98
N ASN A 123 -11.51 0.32 34.05
CA ASN A 123 -11.94 1.28 35.06
C ASN A 123 -11.95 0.69 36.48
N ALA A 124 -12.36 -0.60 36.63
CA ALA A 124 -12.26 -1.32 37.89
C ALA A 124 -10.81 -1.40 38.40
N SER A 125 -9.88 -1.74 37.48
CA SER A 125 -8.44 -1.84 37.80
C SER A 125 -7.81 -0.49 38.10
N ILE A 126 -8.21 0.58 37.40
CA ILE A 126 -7.82 1.97 37.75
C ILE A 126 -8.33 2.37 39.11
N GLY A 127 -9.59 2.04 39.43
CA GLY A 127 -10.19 2.32 40.75
C GLY A 127 -9.44 1.63 41.88
N PHE A 128 -9.10 0.36 41.72
CA PHE A 128 -8.31 -0.40 42.68
C PHE A 128 -6.89 0.15 42.84
N LEU A 129 -6.18 0.39 41.74
CA LEU A 129 -4.82 0.95 41.73
C LEU A 129 -4.78 2.31 42.46
N THR A 130 -5.84 3.10 42.28
CA THR A 130 -5.99 4.40 42.92
C THR A 130 -6.13 4.27 44.42
N LYS A 131 -6.89 3.28 44.86
CA LYS A 131 -7.20 3.07 46.29
C LYS A 131 -5.99 2.49 47.05
N GLU A 132 -5.35 1.48 46.50
CA GLU A 132 -4.33 0.69 47.23
C GLU A 132 -2.91 1.27 47.11
N TYR A 133 -2.54 1.76 45.92
CA TYR A 133 -1.16 2.19 45.67
C TYR A 133 -0.95 3.70 45.62
N GLY A 134 -2.01 4.48 45.77
CA GLY A 134 -1.93 5.94 45.56
C GLY A 134 -1.47 6.29 44.14
N LEU A 135 -1.73 7.51 43.71
CA LEU A 135 -1.65 7.86 42.31
C LEU A 135 -0.31 8.46 41.81
N ASN A 136 0.75 8.45 42.62
CA ASN A 136 2.02 9.07 42.23
C ASN A 136 2.72 8.31 41.08
N GLY A 137 2.74 8.94 39.91
CA GLY A 137 3.50 8.50 38.75
C GLY A 137 2.80 7.57 37.75
N VAL A 138 1.53 7.21 37.97
CA VAL A 138 0.75 6.31 37.13
C VAL A 138 -0.22 7.03 36.20
N HIS A 139 -0.70 8.22 36.60
CA HIS A 139 -1.75 8.93 35.84
C HIS A 139 -1.44 9.27 34.42
N SER A 140 -0.25 9.82 34.15
CA SER A 140 0.12 10.15 32.79
C SER A 140 0.21 8.91 31.90
N LYS A 141 0.54 7.75 32.50
CA LYS A 141 0.62 6.47 31.76
C LYS A 141 -0.76 5.88 31.49
N VAL A 142 -1.70 5.99 32.44
CA VAL A 142 -3.10 5.57 32.24
C VAL A 142 -3.76 6.45 31.19
N LEU A 143 -3.64 7.76 31.29
CA LEU A 143 -4.15 8.69 30.29
C LEU A 143 -3.48 8.46 28.91
N GLN A 144 -2.19 8.18 28.89
CA GLN A 144 -1.47 7.80 27.66
C GLN A 144 -2.05 6.52 27.05
N ALA A 145 -2.39 5.51 27.86
CA ALA A 145 -3.00 4.27 27.38
C ALA A 145 -4.41 4.53 26.82
N LEU A 146 -5.24 5.31 27.49
CA LEU A 146 -6.56 5.72 27.01
C LEU A 146 -6.47 6.44 25.65
N LEU A 147 -5.58 7.39 25.52
CA LEU A 147 -5.36 8.13 24.29
C LEU A 147 -4.80 7.24 23.16
N ALA A 148 -3.91 6.31 23.48
CA ALA A 148 -3.32 5.40 22.50
C ALA A 148 -4.29 4.33 22.01
N SER A 149 -5.25 3.91 22.84
CA SER A 149 -6.29 2.93 22.50
C SER A 149 -7.49 3.54 21.77
N ARG A 150 -7.51 4.87 21.57
CA ARG A 150 -8.67 5.59 21.02
C ARG A 150 -9.95 5.35 21.86
N ALA A 151 -9.80 5.34 23.18
CA ALA A 151 -10.94 5.22 24.08
C ALA A 151 -12.02 6.26 23.76
N PRO A 152 -13.30 5.98 24.02
CA PRO A 152 -14.37 6.95 23.83
C PRO A 152 -14.08 8.27 24.53
N ILE A 153 -14.44 9.39 23.89
CA ILE A 153 -14.11 10.74 24.38
C ILE A 153 -14.58 10.94 25.81
N PHE A 154 -15.76 10.45 26.17
CA PHE A 154 -16.31 10.60 27.53
C PHE A 154 -15.46 9.88 28.59
N GLU A 155 -14.85 8.74 28.31
CA GLU A 155 -13.94 8.04 29.24
C GLU A 155 -12.64 8.84 29.46
N ILE A 156 -12.16 9.49 28.44
CA ILE A 156 -10.98 10.36 28.51
C ILE A 156 -11.30 11.61 29.30
N GLU A 157 -12.44 12.23 29.05
CA GLU A 157 -12.90 13.44 29.79
C GLU A 157 -13.17 13.15 31.25
N GLU A 158 -13.87 12.08 31.61
CA GLU A 158 -14.09 11.66 32.98
C GLU A 158 -12.77 11.42 33.72
N TYR A 159 -11.79 10.80 33.06
CA TYR A 159 -10.47 10.59 33.65
C TYR A 159 -9.70 11.91 33.84
N ILE A 160 -9.82 12.84 32.92
CA ILE A 160 -9.23 14.19 33.02
C ILE A 160 -9.86 14.97 34.16
N GLU A 161 -11.17 14.90 34.36
CA GLU A 161 -11.87 15.54 35.50
C GLU A 161 -11.34 14.99 36.82
N ARG A 162 -11.21 13.69 36.98
CA ARG A 162 -10.60 13.04 38.15
C ARG A 162 -9.16 13.50 38.39
N LEU A 163 -8.38 13.79 37.34
CA LEU A 163 -7.04 14.33 37.46
C LEU A 163 -7.07 15.76 38.03
N PHE A 164 -8.00 16.60 37.58
CA PHE A 164 -8.15 17.95 38.11
C PHE A 164 -8.65 17.97 39.58
N GLU A 165 -9.62 17.15 39.94
CA GLU A 165 -10.10 17.03 41.34
C GLU A 165 -8.98 16.70 42.32
N ARG A 166 -7.99 15.91 41.86
CA ARG A 166 -6.93 15.40 42.74
C ARG A 166 -5.63 16.18 42.69
N PHE A 167 -5.25 16.76 41.56
CA PHE A 167 -3.94 17.38 41.33
C PHE A 167 -4.01 18.87 41.01
N GLU A 168 -5.18 19.43 40.88
CA GLU A 168 -5.45 20.84 40.64
C GLU A 168 -4.38 21.56 39.74
N HIS A 169 -3.31 22.05 40.36
CA HIS A 169 -2.24 22.79 39.66
C HIS A 169 -1.27 21.92 38.82
N ASN A 170 -1.18 20.61 39.08
CA ASN A 170 -0.30 19.70 38.38
C ASN A 170 -1.01 18.87 37.27
N ALA A 171 -2.35 18.86 37.27
CA ALA A 171 -3.12 18.14 36.28
C ALA A 171 -2.76 18.54 34.83
N PRO A 172 -2.63 19.83 34.47
CA PRO A 172 -2.23 20.23 33.11
C PRO A 172 -0.90 19.64 32.66
N TYR A 173 0.08 19.51 33.56
CA TYR A 173 1.38 18.91 33.26
C TYR A 173 1.26 17.40 32.93
N GLU A 174 0.51 16.65 33.74
CA GLU A 174 0.33 15.21 33.52
C GLU A 174 -0.47 14.93 32.23
N ILE A 175 -1.46 15.77 31.94
CA ILE A 175 -2.23 15.69 30.69
C ILE A 175 -1.32 15.99 29.48
N LEU A 176 -0.53 17.06 29.53
CA LEU A 176 0.39 17.42 28.47
C LEU A 176 1.44 16.32 28.23
N ARG A 177 1.96 15.73 29.32
CA ARG A 177 2.92 14.63 29.26
C ARG A 177 2.31 13.38 28.61
N ALA A 178 1.09 13.01 28.98
CA ALA A 178 0.37 11.89 28.38
C ALA A 178 0.07 12.15 26.91
N SER A 179 -0.42 13.34 26.59
CA SER A 179 -0.71 13.77 25.21
C SER A 179 0.55 13.78 24.33
N PHE A 180 1.68 14.22 24.84
CA PHE A 180 2.95 14.20 24.13
C PHE A 180 3.40 12.77 23.82
N ASN A 181 3.34 11.86 24.78
CA ASN A 181 3.76 10.48 24.63
C ASN A 181 2.83 9.66 23.72
N SER A 182 1.53 9.94 23.73
CA SER A 182 0.53 9.29 22.86
C SER A 182 0.38 9.95 21.49
N LYS A 183 1.09 11.05 21.24
CA LYS A 183 0.95 11.89 20.04
C LYS A 183 -0.45 12.52 19.85
N SER A 184 -1.20 12.68 20.91
CA SER A 184 -2.52 13.33 20.93
C SER A 184 -2.37 14.85 21.04
N TRP A 185 -1.94 15.47 19.96
CA TRP A 185 -1.43 16.85 19.93
C TRP A 185 -2.49 17.90 20.26
N GLU A 186 -3.73 17.72 19.81
CA GLU A 186 -4.84 18.66 20.05
C GLU A 186 -5.14 18.79 21.55
N LEU A 187 -5.21 17.65 22.24
CA LEU A 187 -5.38 17.64 23.69
C LEU A 187 -4.20 18.33 24.38
N GLY A 188 -2.97 18.07 23.94
CA GLY A 188 -1.78 18.74 24.46
C GLY A 188 -1.84 20.26 24.31
N LEU A 189 -2.26 20.76 23.15
CA LEU A 189 -2.42 22.20 22.90
C LEU A 189 -3.43 22.88 23.82
N LYS A 190 -4.52 22.20 24.15
CA LYS A 190 -5.58 22.73 25.04
C LYS A 190 -5.00 23.11 26.44
N TYR A 191 -3.98 22.37 26.90
CA TYR A 191 -3.42 22.53 28.23
C TYR A 191 -2.06 23.25 28.29
N VAL A 192 -1.38 23.47 27.17
CA VAL A 192 -0.07 24.15 27.10
C VAL A 192 -0.08 25.50 27.84
N ASN A 193 -1.14 26.31 27.66
CA ASN A 193 -1.23 27.65 28.24
C ASN A 193 -1.70 27.68 29.67
N GLN A 194 -2.16 26.56 30.25
CA GLN A 194 -2.68 26.44 31.60
C GLN A 194 -1.60 26.08 32.63
N MET A 195 -0.38 25.80 32.15
CA MET A 195 0.71 25.39 33.03
C MET A 195 1.44 26.58 33.67
N PRO A 196 1.86 26.46 34.94
CA PRO A 196 2.77 27.42 35.53
C PRO A 196 4.10 27.52 34.77
N PHE A 197 4.66 28.75 34.70
CA PHE A 197 5.93 29.00 34.02
C PHE A 197 7.11 28.48 34.86
N THR A 198 7.43 27.19 34.72
CA THR A 198 8.55 26.51 35.37
C THR A 198 9.46 25.89 34.32
N PRO A 199 10.77 25.68 34.59
CA PRO A 199 11.69 25.07 33.61
C PRO A 199 11.19 23.73 33.06
N ARG A 200 10.66 22.86 33.93
CA ARG A 200 10.13 21.55 33.55
C ARG A 200 8.92 21.67 32.62
N ASN A 201 7.99 22.53 32.96
CA ASN A 201 6.76 22.75 32.19
C ASN A 201 7.09 23.41 30.83
N ASN A 202 7.95 24.42 30.84
CA ASN A 202 8.34 25.14 29.63
C ASN A 202 9.07 24.25 28.62
N HIS A 203 9.93 23.34 29.09
CA HIS A 203 10.62 22.40 28.21
C HIS A 203 9.60 21.45 27.50
N LEU A 204 8.65 20.90 28.25
CA LEU A 204 7.59 20.03 27.69
C LEU A 204 6.66 20.82 26.76
N ALA A 205 6.27 22.04 27.16
CA ALA A 205 5.45 22.93 26.33
C ALA A 205 6.14 23.29 25.02
N LEU A 206 7.43 23.61 25.06
CA LEU A 206 8.24 23.92 23.87
C LEU A 206 8.27 22.73 22.90
N ARG A 207 8.52 21.52 23.41
CA ARG A 207 8.52 20.28 22.62
C ARG A 207 7.17 20.03 21.98
N THR A 208 6.08 20.23 22.71
CA THR A 208 4.71 20.04 22.21
C THR A 208 4.38 21.04 21.11
N LEU A 209 4.57 22.34 21.37
CA LEU A 209 4.31 23.41 20.40
C LEU A 209 5.10 23.21 19.10
N PHE A 210 6.36 22.80 19.23
CA PHE A 210 7.21 22.52 18.08
C PHE A 210 6.70 21.32 17.27
N ARG A 211 6.30 20.22 17.93
CA ARG A 211 5.78 19.02 17.28
C ARG A 211 4.46 19.25 16.55
N VAL A 212 3.64 20.15 17.04
CA VAL A 212 2.34 20.51 16.42
C VAL A 212 2.51 21.51 15.27
N GLY A 213 3.71 22.06 15.09
CA GLY A 213 3.96 23.05 14.06
C GLY A 213 3.65 24.50 14.46
N GLU A 214 3.32 24.74 15.73
CA GLU A 214 3.06 26.06 16.30
C GLU A 214 4.36 26.87 16.52
N LYS A 215 5.15 27.03 15.44
CA LYS A 215 6.49 27.62 15.50
C LYS A 215 6.51 29.00 16.14
N ASN A 216 5.57 29.88 15.81
CA ASN A 216 5.50 31.23 16.36
C ASN A 216 5.24 31.24 17.90
N LYS A 217 4.45 30.31 18.41
CA LYS A 217 4.21 30.17 19.85
C LYS A 217 5.41 29.55 20.55
N ALA A 218 6.06 28.58 19.93
CA ALA A 218 7.29 27.97 20.42
C ALA A 218 8.42 29.00 20.53
N GLU A 219 8.61 29.83 19.51
CA GLU A 219 9.60 30.92 19.49
C GLU A 219 9.32 31.94 20.60
N LYS A 220 8.07 32.40 20.74
CA LYS A 220 7.67 33.31 21.83
C LYS A 220 7.92 32.73 23.21
N LEU A 221 7.72 31.43 23.40
CA LEU A 221 8.02 30.72 24.63
C LEU A 221 9.55 30.67 24.86
N LEU A 222 10.30 30.29 23.85
CA LEU A 222 11.76 30.15 23.94
C LEU A 222 12.45 31.49 24.28
N ARG A 223 11.99 32.62 23.72
CA ARG A 223 12.48 33.98 24.04
C ARG A 223 12.26 34.36 25.52
N LYS A 224 11.29 33.76 26.20
CA LYS A 224 11.03 34.00 27.65
C LYS A 224 11.83 33.09 28.56
N MET A 225 12.36 31.98 28.02
CA MET A 225 13.13 31.00 28.80
C MET A 225 14.56 31.50 29.02
N LYS A 226 15.23 31.01 30.09
CA LYS A 226 16.63 31.41 30.42
C LYS A 226 17.51 30.16 30.46
N PRO A 227 18.61 30.09 29.71
CA PRO A 227 19.48 28.90 29.63
C PRO A 227 19.90 28.33 30.98
N GLN A 228 20.23 29.20 31.96
CA GLN A 228 20.78 28.85 33.28
C GLN A 228 19.83 27.96 34.12
N LYS A 229 18.59 27.84 33.73
CA LYS A 229 17.58 27.10 34.49
C LYS A 229 17.39 25.65 34.04
N TYR A 230 18.15 25.20 33.03
CA TYR A 230 17.97 23.88 32.43
C TYR A 230 19.23 23.02 32.57
N ASN A 231 19.01 21.69 32.74
CA ASN A 231 20.11 20.74 32.71
C ASN A 231 20.62 20.50 31.28
N GLN A 232 21.79 19.86 31.12
CA GLN A 232 22.43 19.69 29.81
C GLN A 232 21.56 18.93 28.81
N THR A 233 20.82 17.90 29.23
CA THR A 233 19.89 17.16 28.36
C THR A 233 18.75 18.05 27.84
N GLN A 234 18.20 18.88 28.71
CA GLN A 234 17.15 19.83 28.34
C GLN A 234 17.69 20.94 27.45
N LEU A 235 18.90 21.43 27.75
CA LEU A 235 19.58 22.44 26.92
C LEU A 235 19.80 21.94 25.50
N LEU A 236 20.22 20.70 25.31
CA LEU A 236 20.42 20.10 24.01
C LEU A 236 19.11 20.02 23.21
N ASP A 237 18.03 19.55 23.84
CA ASP A 237 16.70 19.52 23.20
C ASP A 237 16.23 20.93 22.82
N ILE A 238 16.43 21.91 23.70
CA ILE A 238 16.02 23.30 23.47
C ILE A 238 16.84 23.91 22.32
N ILE A 239 18.14 23.65 22.26
CA ILE A 239 19.01 24.08 21.18
C ILE A 239 18.55 23.48 19.85
N ARG A 240 18.28 22.18 19.81
CA ARG A 240 17.77 21.48 18.61
C ARG A 240 16.47 22.05 18.08
N ILE A 241 15.56 22.41 18.98
CA ILE A 241 14.30 23.08 18.61
C ILE A 241 14.58 24.52 18.17
N GLY A 242 15.39 25.26 18.93
CA GLY A 242 15.73 26.64 18.65
C GLY A 242 16.36 26.85 17.28
N LEU A 243 17.29 25.99 16.89
CA LEU A 243 17.94 26.01 15.56
C LEU A 243 16.98 25.83 14.37
N GLN A 244 15.75 25.35 14.63
CA GLN A 244 14.71 25.15 13.60
C GLN A 244 13.65 26.26 13.56
N ILE A 245 13.67 27.18 14.54
CA ILE A 245 12.63 28.23 14.67
C ILE A 245 13.20 29.63 14.89
N MET A 246 14.51 29.75 15.14
CA MET A 246 15.19 31.02 15.41
C MET A 246 16.50 31.08 14.60
N SER A 247 17.06 32.27 14.46
CA SER A 247 18.39 32.45 13.84
C SER A 247 19.52 31.91 14.74
N GLU A 248 20.67 31.61 14.15
CA GLU A 248 21.87 31.17 14.88
C GLU A 248 22.34 32.20 15.92
N GLU A 249 22.19 33.48 15.60
CA GLU A 249 22.56 34.56 16.54
C GLU A 249 21.66 34.56 17.79
N GLU A 250 20.38 34.33 17.61
CA GLU A 250 19.38 34.29 18.69
C GLU A 250 19.55 33.07 19.61
N ILE A 251 19.94 31.93 19.08
CA ILE A 251 20.21 30.71 19.87
C ILE A 251 21.62 30.72 20.49
N GLY A 252 22.48 31.62 20.07
CA GLY A 252 23.85 31.76 20.57
C GLY A 252 24.00 31.78 22.10
N PRO A 253 23.13 32.45 22.89
CA PRO A 253 23.17 32.39 24.36
C PRO A 253 22.98 30.98 24.92
N TRP A 254 22.19 30.14 24.27
CA TRP A 254 21.95 28.75 24.65
C TRP A 254 23.14 27.86 24.33
N LEU A 255 23.75 28.06 23.17
CA LEU A 255 24.96 27.38 22.75
C LEU A 255 26.13 27.68 23.71
N ARG A 256 26.34 28.95 24.08
CA ARG A 256 27.39 29.33 25.04
C ARG A 256 27.19 28.82 26.45
N HIS A 257 25.95 28.50 26.82
CA HIS A 257 25.60 27.97 28.15
C HIS A 257 25.59 26.44 28.19
N SER A 258 25.58 25.80 27.07
CA SER A 258 25.74 24.35 26.96
C SER A 258 27.23 23.98 27.15
N ASN A 259 27.48 22.80 27.72
CA ASN A 259 28.82 22.25 27.83
C ASN A 259 29.26 21.54 26.55
N LEU A 260 28.62 21.86 25.42
CA LEU A 260 28.93 21.25 24.12
C LEU A 260 30.29 21.74 23.63
N GLU A 261 31.09 20.82 23.14
CA GLU A 261 32.33 21.16 22.44
C GLU A 261 32.02 21.83 21.08
N GLN A 262 33.00 22.56 20.53
CA GLN A 262 32.82 23.25 19.25
C GLN A 262 32.46 22.27 18.10
N SER A 263 32.99 21.06 18.16
CA SER A 263 32.66 19.96 17.26
C SER A 263 31.18 19.53 17.36
N GLU A 264 30.65 19.41 18.59
CA GLU A 264 29.24 19.04 18.84
C GLU A 264 28.26 20.13 18.39
N ILE A 265 28.64 21.40 18.60
CA ILE A 265 27.87 22.56 18.11
C ILE A 265 27.78 22.51 16.58
N LYS A 266 28.91 22.26 15.91
CA LYS A 266 28.96 22.11 14.44
C LYS A 266 28.05 20.99 13.94
N LEU A 267 28.00 19.87 14.66
CA LEU A 267 27.09 18.74 14.31
C LEU A 267 25.62 19.09 14.50
N GLU A 268 25.24 19.75 15.59
CA GLU A 268 23.83 20.15 15.82
C GLU A 268 23.38 21.19 14.78
N LEU A 269 24.26 22.11 14.39
CA LEU A 269 23.99 23.04 13.29
C LEU A 269 23.80 22.29 11.97
N ALA A 270 24.69 21.36 11.64
CA ALA A 270 24.58 20.56 10.43
C ALA A 270 23.29 19.73 10.40
N ARG A 271 22.83 19.16 11.54
CA ARG A 271 21.55 18.44 11.63
C ARG A 271 20.36 19.35 11.31
N SER A 272 20.38 20.56 11.85
CA SER A 272 19.33 21.56 11.58
C SER A 272 19.32 21.99 10.12
N GLN A 273 20.51 22.32 9.58
CA GLN A 273 20.67 22.73 8.18
C GLN A 273 20.23 21.61 7.22
N PHE A 274 20.63 20.37 7.49
CA PHE A 274 20.21 19.20 6.70
C PHE A 274 18.68 19.06 6.65
N LYS A 275 18.03 19.13 7.81
CA LYS A 275 16.58 19.01 7.89
C LYS A 275 15.83 20.13 7.19
N ASN A 276 16.29 21.37 7.35
CA ASN A 276 15.70 22.53 6.69
C ASN A 276 15.86 22.45 5.17
N ALA A 277 17.07 22.13 4.69
CA ALA A 277 17.35 21.98 3.27
C ALA A 277 16.56 20.83 2.62
N ILE A 278 16.36 19.71 3.33
CA ILE A 278 15.45 18.64 2.87
C ILE A 278 14.01 19.16 2.71
N THR A 279 13.53 19.95 3.68
CA THR A 279 12.15 20.49 3.64
C THR A 279 11.98 21.52 2.52
N GLU A 280 13.03 22.31 2.24
CA GLU A 280 13.03 23.37 1.21
C GLU A 280 13.43 22.85 -0.17
N SER A 281 13.75 21.55 -0.29
CA SER A 281 14.26 20.92 -1.52
C SER A 281 15.52 21.58 -2.06
N ASP A 282 16.44 21.96 -1.16
CA ASP A 282 17.73 22.58 -1.46
C ASP A 282 18.85 21.52 -1.36
N PHE A 283 19.21 20.95 -2.50
CA PHE A 283 20.20 19.89 -2.57
C PHE A 283 21.60 20.35 -2.13
N GLU A 284 22.06 21.54 -2.52
CA GLU A 284 23.43 21.98 -2.23
C GLU A 284 23.64 22.17 -0.72
N ASN A 285 22.71 22.81 -0.04
CA ASN A 285 22.77 22.97 1.41
C ASN A 285 22.54 21.64 2.15
N ALA A 286 21.63 20.78 1.67
CA ALA A 286 21.45 19.45 2.22
C ALA A 286 22.72 18.59 2.08
N PHE A 287 23.38 18.63 0.92
CA PHE A 287 24.59 17.87 0.67
C PHE A 287 25.81 18.39 1.46
N ALA A 288 25.92 19.72 1.62
CA ALA A 288 26.96 20.33 2.46
C ALA A 288 26.83 19.87 3.94
N ALA A 289 25.61 19.91 4.47
CA ALA A 289 25.34 19.44 5.82
C ALA A 289 25.51 17.91 5.96
N PHE A 290 25.09 17.15 4.96
CA PHE A 290 25.27 15.69 4.88
C PHE A 290 26.74 15.29 5.01
N LYS A 291 27.66 15.95 4.31
CA LYS A 291 29.11 15.67 4.40
C LYS A 291 29.63 15.78 5.81
N ILE A 292 29.21 16.79 6.56
CA ILE A 292 29.60 16.97 7.96
C ILE A 292 29.06 15.86 8.85
N LEU A 293 27.78 15.48 8.64
CA LEU A 293 27.11 14.47 9.46
C LEU A 293 27.61 13.07 9.16
N TYR A 294 27.95 12.78 7.92
CA TYR A 294 28.38 11.46 7.47
C TYR A 294 29.68 10.98 8.16
N GLU A 295 30.52 11.90 8.62
CA GLU A 295 31.77 11.59 9.36
C GLU A 295 31.48 10.96 10.73
N VAL A 296 30.30 11.18 11.31
CA VAL A 296 29.94 10.78 12.69
C VAL A 296 28.64 10.01 12.82
N GLU A 297 27.79 10.03 11.83
CA GLU A 297 26.46 9.40 11.84
C GLU A 297 26.32 8.33 10.77
N SER A 298 25.60 7.27 11.11
CA SER A 298 25.21 6.25 10.12
C SER A 298 23.97 6.71 9.37
N PHE A 299 24.01 6.62 8.06
CA PHE A 299 22.88 6.90 7.18
C PHE A 299 22.24 5.62 6.67
N THR A 300 20.93 5.65 6.47
CA THR A 300 20.19 4.56 5.82
C THR A 300 20.05 4.83 4.31
N PRO A 301 19.86 3.80 3.46
CA PRO A 301 19.59 4.00 2.03
C PRO A 301 18.39 4.92 1.78
N HIS A 302 17.39 4.89 2.66
CA HIS A 302 16.21 5.76 2.58
C HIS A 302 16.58 7.24 2.76
N GLN A 303 17.45 7.56 3.73
CA GLN A 303 17.92 8.95 3.94
C GLN A 303 18.76 9.45 2.76
N ILE A 304 19.57 8.61 2.15
CA ILE A 304 20.30 8.93 0.91
C ILE A 304 19.31 9.20 -0.24
N LEU A 305 18.27 8.39 -0.37
CA LEU A 305 17.21 8.60 -1.37
C LEU A 305 16.49 9.95 -1.15
N VAL A 306 16.18 10.29 0.11
CA VAL A 306 15.56 11.58 0.46
C VAL A 306 16.48 12.74 0.08
N LEU A 307 17.79 12.64 0.37
CA LEU A 307 18.78 13.63 -0.04
C LEU A 307 18.79 13.85 -1.57
N ILE A 308 18.78 12.77 -2.36
CA ILE A 308 18.78 12.86 -3.82
C ILE A 308 17.50 13.54 -4.33
N ARG A 309 16.36 13.27 -3.70
CA ARG A 309 15.07 13.87 -4.09
C ARG A 309 14.98 15.38 -3.91
N THR A 310 15.85 16.00 -3.11
CA THR A 310 15.88 17.46 -2.95
C THR A 310 16.31 18.23 -4.21
N SER A 311 16.76 17.54 -5.26
CA SER A 311 17.21 18.13 -6.51
C SER A 311 16.09 18.48 -7.51
N ASN A 312 14.84 18.61 -7.07
CA ASN A 312 13.70 19.04 -7.90
C ASN A 312 13.52 18.24 -9.22
N GLY A 313 13.77 16.94 -9.17
CA GLY A 313 13.44 16.00 -10.25
C GLY A 313 14.59 15.54 -11.13
N ASP A 314 15.78 16.14 -11.07
CA ASP A 314 16.98 15.60 -11.74
C ASP A 314 17.93 14.90 -10.77
N PRO A 315 17.89 13.55 -10.67
CA PRO A 315 18.74 12.79 -9.76
C PRO A 315 20.17 12.60 -10.28
N LYS A 316 20.50 13.00 -11.50
CA LYS A 316 21.81 12.74 -12.12
C LYS A 316 22.94 13.46 -11.41
N MET A 317 22.80 14.74 -11.22
CA MET A 317 23.82 15.57 -10.55
C MET A 317 24.00 15.16 -9.08
N PRO A 318 22.95 14.96 -8.27
CA PRO A 318 23.08 14.44 -6.90
C PRO A 318 23.80 13.10 -6.81
N LEU A 319 23.48 12.17 -7.69
CA LEU A 319 24.13 10.86 -7.70
C LEU A 319 25.60 10.95 -8.11
N GLN A 320 25.94 11.82 -9.06
CA GLN A 320 27.32 12.08 -9.44
C GLN A 320 28.11 12.67 -8.28
N ARG A 321 27.57 13.65 -7.56
CA ARG A 321 28.17 14.24 -6.36
C ARG A 321 28.36 13.22 -5.23
N LEU A 322 27.36 12.35 -5.04
CA LEU A 322 27.43 11.29 -4.04
C LEU A 322 28.51 10.26 -4.40
N TYR A 323 28.64 9.90 -5.68
CA TYR A 323 29.70 9.04 -6.18
C TYR A 323 31.10 9.66 -5.96
N GLU A 324 31.28 10.93 -6.31
CA GLU A 324 32.55 11.64 -6.12
C GLU A 324 32.95 11.74 -4.64
N PHE A 325 31.98 12.00 -3.75
CA PHE A 325 32.20 12.05 -2.30
C PHE A 325 32.47 10.66 -1.72
N GLY A 326 31.75 9.65 -2.18
CA GLY A 326 31.78 8.28 -1.65
C GLY A 326 32.87 7.37 -2.23
N GLN A 327 33.89 7.88 -2.94
CA GLN A 327 34.91 7.08 -3.65
C GLN A 327 35.67 6.07 -2.77
N ALA A 328 35.76 6.30 -1.46
CA ALA A 328 36.37 5.42 -0.48
C ALA A 328 35.36 4.77 0.48
N GLU A 329 34.06 4.98 0.26
CA GLU A 329 32.99 4.58 1.18
C GLU A 329 32.08 3.52 0.57
N PRO A 330 32.27 2.24 0.90
CA PRO A 330 31.53 1.15 0.29
C PRO A 330 30.01 1.29 0.41
N PHE A 331 29.50 1.79 1.53
CA PHE A 331 28.08 2.00 1.73
C PHE A 331 27.52 3.04 0.74
N LEU A 332 28.19 4.17 0.55
CA LEU A 332 27.73 5.20 -0.40
C LEU A 332 27.81 4.71 -1.84
N LEU A 333 28.89 4.01 -2.20
CA LEU A 333 29.01 3.40 -3.52
C LEU A 333 27.88 2.38 -3.77
N SER A 334 27.50 1.59 -2.76
CA SER A 334 26.37 0.64 -2.90
C SER A 334 25.04 1.38 -3.12
N CYS A 335 24.81 2.47 -2.39
CA CYS A 335 23.66 3.33 -2.62
C CYS A 335 23.65 3.95 -4.04
N VAL A 336 24.84 4.37 -4.52
CA VAL A 336 24.97 4.90 -5.89
C VAL A 336 24.67 3.81 -6.91
N VAL A 337 25.19 2.58 -6.76
CA VAL A 337 24.86 1.45 -7.64
C VAL A 337 23.36 1.23 -7.69
N GLU A 338 22.71 1.14 -6.54
CA GLU A 338 21.26 0.92 -6.47
C GLU A 338 20.46 2.04 -7.14
N LEU A 339 20.74 3.29 -6.75
CA LEU A 339 19.96 4.43 -7.19
C LEU A 339 20.28 4.85 -8.62
N ALA A 340 21.56 4.78 -9.05
CA ALA A 340 21.92 5.03 -10.45
C ALA A 340 21.27 3.99 -11.37
N THR A 341 21.20 2.74 -10.95
CA THR A 341 20.45 1.71 -11.65
C THR A 341 18.96 2.04 -11.74
N LYS A 342 18.37 2.42 -10.61
CA LYS A 342 16.96 2.79 -10.51
C LYS A 342 16.60 3.97 -11.41
N TYR A 343 17.50 4.95 -11.51
CA TYR A 343 17.36 6.14 -12.34
C TYR A 343 18.01 6.01 -13.73
N ARG A 344 18.53 4.83 -14.08
CA ARG A 344 19.10 4.47 -15.41
C ARG A 344 20.39 5.19 -15.81
N PHE A 345 21.18 5.62 -14.88
CA PHE A 345 22.51 6.11 -15.14
C PHE A 345 23.51 4.95 -15.20
N LYS A 346 23.41 4.11 -16.27
CA LYS A 346 24.15 2.86 -16.43
C LYS A 346 25.64 3.03 -16.17
N GLN A 347 26.26 4.02 -16.79
CA GLN A 347 27.71 4.24 -16.64
C GLN A 347 28.10 4.56 -15.20
N LEU A 348 27.33 5.40 -14.52
CA LEU A 348 27.57 5.74 -13.12
C LEU A 348 27.41 4.53 -12.18
N ALA A 349 26.42 3.70 -12.43
CA ALA A 349 26.23 2.45 -11.68
C ALA A 349 27.41 1.49 -11.88
N LEU A 350 27.89 1.36 -13.12
CA LEU A 350 29.06 0.57 -13.48
C LEU A 350 30.34 1.06 -12.82
N ASP A 351 30.58 2.35 -12.87
CA ASP A 351 31.79 2.96 -12.30
C ASP A 351 31.81 2.81 -10.79
N ALA A 352 30.65 3.01 -10.14
CA ALA A 352 30.51 2.80 -8.71
C ALA A 352 30.71 1.32 -8.33
N PHE A 353 30.21 0.39 -9.14
CA PHE A 353 30.42 -1.03 -8.89
C PHE A 353 31.88 -1.46 -9.08
N LYS A 354 32.54 -1.07 -10.18
CA LYS A 354 33.96 -1.34 -10.40
C LYS A 354 34.83 -0.81 -9.26
N ARG A 355 34.43 0.32 -8.69
CA ARG A 355 35.14 0.89 -7.54
C ARG A 355 34.95 0.05 -6.28
N LEU A 356 33.74 -0.45 -6.02
CA LEU A 356 33.46 -1.40 -4.92
C LEU A 356 34.28 -2.68 -5.06
N GLU A 357 34.33 -3.24 -6.27
CA GLU A 357 35.13 -4.43 -6.57
C GLU A 357 36.62 -4.22 -6.30
N ALA A 358 37.16 -3.08 -6.75
CA ALA A 358 38.57 -2.71 -6.51
C ALA A 358 38.92 -2.54 -5.02
N MET A 359 37.94 -2.26 -4.17
CA MET A 359 38.13 -2.14 -2.72
C MET A 359 38.15 -3.51 -2.00
N SER A 360 38.07 -4.63 -2.73
CA SER A 360 37.91 -5.97 -2.15
C SER A 360 36.79 -6.05 -1.12
N TYR A 361 35.75 -5.25 -1.32
CA TYR A 361 34.57 -5.19 -0.46
C TYR A 361 33.74 -6.45 -0.73
N CYS A 362 34.37 -7.60 -0.40
CA CYS A 362 33.84 -8.90 -0.67
C CYS A 362 32.76 -9.29 0.31
N ALA A 363 31.78 -9.68 -0.22
CA ALA A 363 30.82 -10.78 -0.14
C ALA A 363 30.47 -11.38 1.23
N ASP A 364 31.32 -11.41 2.20
CA ASP A 364 31.06 -12.14 3.46
C ASP A 364 30.08 -11.42 4.42
N ARG A 365 29.76 -10.14 4.16
CA ARG A 365 28.88 -9.37 5.03
C ARG A 365 27.70 -8.64 4.34
N HIS A 366 27.65 -8.58 3.00
CA HIS A 366 26.64 -7.77 2.31
C HIS A 366 26.05 -8.43 1.07
N SER A 367 25.30 -9.53 1.27
CA SER A 367 24.49 -10.19 0.23
C SER A 367 23.59 -9.22 -0.56
N ASN A 368 23.17 -8.12 0.06
CA ASN A 368 22.32 -7.12 -0.57
C ASN A 368 23.01 -6.31 -1.68
N ILE A 369 24.32 -6.04 -1.60
CA ILE A 369 25.05 -5.29 -2.63
C ILE A 369 25.11 -6.08 -3.94
N PHE A 370 25.34 -7.38 -3.86
CA PHE A 370 25.31 -8.25 -5.02
C PHE A 370 23.91 -8.38 -5.60
N GLU A 371 22.88 -8.41 -4.76
CA GLU A 371 21.49 -8.40 -5.25
C GLU A 371 21.19 -7.10 -6.01
N HIS A 372 21.63 -5.96 -5.51
CA HIS A 372 21.49 -4.68 -6.20
C HIS A 372 22.31 -4.63 -7.49
N TYR A 373 23.53 -5.15 -7.48
CA TYR A 373 24.35 -5.26 -8.68
C TYR A 373 23.74 -6.18 -9.74
N ILE A 374 23.25 -7.34 -9.36
CA ILE A 374 22.56 -8.26 -10.26
C ILE A 374 21.28 -7.60 -10.81
N ARG A 375 20.54 -6.89 -9.99
CA ARG A 375 19.39 -6.09 -10.44
C ARG A 375 19.82 -4.97 -11.40
N ALA A 376 20.98 -4.34 -11.15
CA ALA A 376 21.56 -3.32 -12.01
C ALA A 376 21.96 -3.91 -13.35
N ALA A 377 22.73 -4.99 -13.36
CA ALA A 377 23.15 -5.71 -14.54
C ALA A 377 21.94 -6.21 -15.35
N LYS A 378 20.93 -6.77 -14.67
CA LYS A 378 19.67 -7.20 -15.25
C LYS A 378 18.90 -6.04 -15.90
N SER A 379 18.84 -4.88 -15.26
CA SER A 379 18.18 -3.70 -15.81
C SER A 379 18.96 -3.02 -16.93
N SER A 380 20.29 -3.27 -17.03
CA SER A 380 21.13 -2.74 -18.10
C SER A 380 21.08 -3.59 -19.35
N ALA A 381 20.53 -4.80 -19.29
CA ALA A 381 20.56 -5.80 -20.37
C ALA A 381 21.98 -6.13 -20.88
N ASP A 382 23.01 -5.80 -20.10
CA ASP A 382 24.42 -6.07 -20.44
C ASP A 382 24.83 -7.44 -19.90
N LEU A 383 24.87 -8.42 -20.80
CA LEU A 383 25.22 -9.81 -20.47
C LEU A 383 26.66 -9.99 -20.02
N ASN A 384 27.61 -9.17 -20.51
CA ASN A 384 29.00 -9.22 -20.07
C ASN A 384 29.10 -8.74 -18.63
N LEU A 385 28.39 -7.66 -18.31
CA LEU A 385 28.31 -7.14 -16.96
C LEU A 385 27.66 -8.14 -16.00
N MET A 386 26.59 -8.76 -16.46
CA MET A 386 25.90 -9.81 -15.75
C MET A 386 26.84 -11.02 -15.51
N GLY A 387 27.54 -11.48 -16.51
CA GLY A 387 28.52 -12.57 -16.42
C GLY A 387 29.67 -12.26 -15.44
N GLN A 388 30.19 -11.03 -15.46
CA GLN A 388 31.20 -10.57 -14.51
C GLN A 388 30.65 -10.53 -13.08
N ALA A 389 29.45 -9.99 -12.87
CA ALA A 389 28.80 -10.01 -11.57
C ALA A 389 28.69 -11.43 -11.00
N TYR A 390 28.37 -12.38 -11.87
CA TYR A 390 28.20 -13.76 -11.49
C TYR A 390 29.53 -14.46 -11.18
N SER A 391 30.58 -14.20 -11.96
CA SER A 391 31.90 -14.80 -11.74
C SER A 391 32.60 -14.31 -10.47
N THR A 392 32.21 -13.13 -9.97
CA THR A 392 32.75 -12.53 -8.74
C THR A 392 32.01 -12.97 -7.48
N LEU A 393 30.85 -13.64 -7.58
CA LEU A 393 30.08 -14.13 -6.44
C LEU A 393 30.77 -15.34 -5.77
N PRO A 394 31.10 -15.25 -4.47
CA PRO A 394 31.62 -16.42 -3.76
C PRO A 394 30.55 -17.53 -3.69
N HIS A 395 30.96 -18.77 -3.92
CA HIS A 395 30.06 -19.93 -3.88
C HIS A 395 29.28 -20.11 -2.54
N GLN A 396 29.70 -19.46 -1.46
CA GLN A 396 29.04 -19.48 -0.16
C GLN A 396 27.85 -18.51 -0.06
N ALA A 397 27.78 -17.50 -0.92
CA ALA A 397 26.66 -16.52 -0.95
C ALA A 397 25.37 -17.10 -1.54
N TYR A 398 25.41 -18.29 -2.15
CA TYR A 398 24.26 -18.96 -2.77
C TYR A 398 23.23 -19.56 -1.81
N ARG A 399 23.43 -19.47 -0.50
CA ARG A 399 22.51 -20.08 0.47
C ARG A 399 21.19 -19.36 0.64
N GLY A 400 21.02 -18.18 0.08
CA GLY A 400 19.73 -17.49 0.02
C GLY A 400 18.92 -17.92 -1.21
N MET A 401 17.66 -18.26 -1.02
CA MET A 401 16.75 -18.77 -2.07
C MET A 401 16.64 -17.86 -3.32
N GLN A 402 16.97 -16.58 -3.23
CA GLN A 402 16.94 -15.65 -4.37
C GLN A 402 18.21 -15.71 -5.22
N LEU A 403 19.38 -15.85 -4.62
CA LEU A 403 20.66 -15.89 -5.33
C LEU A 403 20.84 -17.19 -6.13
N SER A 404 20.38 -18.35 -5.63
CA SER A 404 20.39 -19.59 -6.40
C SER A 404 19.49 -19.53 -7.64
N ARG A 405 18.40 -18.75 -7.60
CA ARG A 405 17.53 -18.51 -8.75
C ARG A 405 18.25 -17.67 -9.84
N TYR A 406 19.09 -16.72 -9.44
CA TYR A 406 19.88 -15.91 -10.38
C TYR A 406 21.05 -16.70 -10.99
N ALA A 407 21.58 -17.69 -10.27
CA ALA A 407 22.66 -18.56 -10.78
C ALA A 407 22.20 -19.38 -12.00
N ASN A 408 21.09 -20.11 -11.82
CA ASN A 408 20.50 -20.89 -12.93
C ASN A 408 20.08 -19.98 -14.11
N TYR A 409 19.64 -18.79 -13.82
CA TYR A 409 19.28 -17.75 -14.78
C TYR A 409 20.42 -17.39 -15.72
N PHE A 410 21.66 -17.29 -15.23
CA PHE A 410 22.81 -16.92 -16.02
C PHE A 410 23.32 -17.99 -16.95
N ASP A 411 23.36 -19.21 -16.45
CA ASP A 411 23.83 -20.34 -17.25
C ASP A 411 22.90 -20.60 -18.46
N GLU A 412 21.60 -20.35 -18.30
CA GLU A 412 20.63 -20.50 -19.35
C GLU A 412 20.65 -19.33 -20.34
N ILE A 413 20.72 -18.06 -19.86
CA ILE A 413 20.89 -16.91 -20.78
C ILE A 413 22.16 -17.06 -21.62
N ARG A 414 23.26 -17.45 -20.99
CA ARG A 414 24.53 -17.67 -21.67
C ARG A 414 24.42 -18.72 -22.74
N HIS A 415 23.61 -19.74 -22.54
CA HIS A 415 23.44 -20.86 -23.52
C HIS A 415 22.53 -20.49 -24.69
N HIS A 416 21.44 -19.74 -24.41
CA HIS A 416 20.42 -19.40 -25.41
C HIS A 416 20.67 -18.10 -26.17
N LEU A 417 21.41 -17.15 -25.63
CA LEU A 417 21.59 -15.81 -26.18
C LEU A 417 23.00 -15.54 -26.77
N ALA A 418 23.88 -16.53 -26.74
CA ALA A 418 25.30 -16.35 -27.09
C ALA A 418 25.59 -15.99 -28.56
N LYS A 419 24.62 -16.03 -29.46
CA LYS A 419 24.86 -15.83 -30.88
C LYS A 419 24.42 -14.50 -31.49
N ASP A 420 23.40 -13.83 -31.01
CA ASP A 420 22.77 -12.72 -31.77
C ASP A 420 22.37 -11.46 -30.95
N LEU A 421 22.84 -11.32 -29.77
CA LEU A 421 22.38 -10.22 -28.87
C LEU A 421 22.82 -8.80 -29.25
N HIS A 422 23.90 -8.68 -30.03
CA HIS A 422 24.44 -7.36 -30.37
C HIS A 422 23.67 -6.61 -31.46
N THR A 423 22.76 -7.27 -32.18
CA THR A 423 22.07 -6.71 -33.36
C THR A 423 20.67 -6.16 -33.10
N TYR A 424 20.10 -6.36 -31.91
CA TYR A 424 18.67 -6.06 -31.65
C TYR A 424 18.39 -4.96 -30.63
N PHE A 425 19.41 -4.27 -30.09
CA PHE A 425 19.22 -3.39 -28.94
C PHE A 425 19.49 -1.91 -29.23
N ASP A 426 18.69 -1.34 -30.11
CA ASP A 426 18.70 0.12 -30.33
C ASP A 426 17.79 0.89 -29.32
N ASP A 427 16.95 0.19 -28.54
CA ASP A 427 16.03 0.83 -27.60
C ASP A 427 16.55 0.66 -26.17
N GLU A 428 17.14 1.73 -25.60
CA GLU A 428 17.65 1.78 -24.22
C GLU A 428 16.57 1.50 -23.14
N GLU A 429 15.34 1.26 -23.54
CA GLU A 429 14.17 1.17 -22.68
C GLU A 429 13.74 -0.25 -22.32
N GLU A 430 14.26 -1.30 -22.94
CA GLU A 430 13.84 -2.68 -22.69
C GLU A 430 14.48 -3.31 -21.46
N LEU A 431 13.63 -3.84 -20.55
CA LEU A 431 14.07 -4.74 -19.48
C LEU A 431 14.34 -6.14 -20.05
N LEU A 432 15.29 -6.86 -19.45
CA LEU A 432 15.69 -8.19 -19.90
C LEU A 432 14.51 -9.19 -19.99
N GLU A 433 13.55 -9.12 -19.05
CA GLU A 433 12.34 -9.95 -19.12
C GLU A 433 11.51 -9.69 -20.39
N GLY A 434 11.41 -8.42 -20.79
CA GLY A 434 10.73 -8.05 -22.03
C GLY A 434 11.43 -8.60 -23.24
N GLN A 435 12.76 -8.50 -23.27
CA GLN A 435 13.59 -9.04 -24.36
C GLN A 435 13.47 -10.56 -24.48
N LEU A 436 13.50 -11.29 -23.35
CA LEU A 436 13.34 -12.74 -23.35
C LEU A 436 11.95 -13.17 -23.81
N LEU A 437 10.89 -12.50 -23.35
CA LEU A 437 9.54 -12.77 -23.81
C LEU A 437 9.39 -12.49 -25.31
N ARG A 438 10.03 -11.43 -25.82
CA ARG A 438 10.08 -11.10 -27.24
C ARG A 438 10.82 -12.17 -28.04
N GLN A 439 11.96 -12.68 -27.52
CA GLN A 439 12.69 -13.77 -28.16
C GLN A 439 11.86 -15.06 -28.25
N ILE A 440 11.13 -15.41 -27.19
CA ILE A 440 10.19 -16.54 -27.21
C ILE A 440 9.17 -16.36 -28.32
N LEU A 441 8.58 -15.16 -28.47
CA LEU A 441 7.61 -14.86 -29.52
C LEU A 441 8.23 -14.92 -30.94
N LEU A 442 9.45 -14.40 -31.11
CA LEU A 442 10.14 -14.40 -32.41
C LEU A 442 10.58 -15.79 -32.85
N GLN A 443 10.90 -16.68 -31.91
CA GLN A 443 11.26 -18.07 -32.22
C GLN A 443 10.03 -18.96 -32.46
N TYR A 444 8.85 -18.46 -32.09
CA TYR A 444 7.63 -19.21 -32.25
C TYR A 444 7.14 -19.18 -33.70
N MET A 445 7.11 -20.35 -34.33
CA MET A 445 6.40 -20.59 -35.57
C MET A 445 5.20 -21.51 -35.26
N PRO A 446 3.98 -21.14 -35.63
CA PRO A 446 2.82 -21.98 -35.37
C PRO A 446 2.81 -23.19 -36.33
N GLU A 447 3.42 -24.29 -35.91
CA GLU A 447 3.41 -25.55 -36.68
C GLU A 447 2.32 -26.52 -36.26
N THR A 448 1.58 -26.23 -35.19
CA THR A 448 0.59 -27.15 -34.63
C THR A 448 -0.83 -26.85 -35.11
N THR A 449 -1.52 -27.87 -35.59
CA THR A 449 -2.97 -27.80 -35.88
C THR A 449 -3.78 -27.62 -34.61
N TYR A 450 -4.17 -26.38 -34.33
CA TYR A 450 -5.05 -26.09 -33.22
C TYR A 450 -6.51 -26.23 -33.67
N ASN A 451 -7.29 -27.09 -33.02
CA ASN A 451 -8.70 -27.30 -33.28
C ASN A 451 -9.55 -26.69 -32.15
N PRO A 452 -10.00 -25.45 -32.30
CA PRO A 452 -10.80 -24.80 -31.27
C PRO A 452 -12.21 -25.42 -31.15
N VAL A 453 -12.78 -25.35 -29.96
CA VAL A 453 -14.20 -25.53 -29.75
C VAL A 453 -14.90 -24.25 -30.21
N GLY A 454 -15.79 -24.34 -31.20
CA GLY A 454 -16.48 -23.16 -31.72
C GLY A 454 -17.31 -22.46 -30.65
N ASN A 455 -17.37 -21.15 -30.72
CA ASN A 455 -18.08 -20.28 -29.76
C ASN A 455 -17.73 -20.56 -28.28
N HIS A 456 -16.45 -20.91 -28.02
CA HIS A 456 -15.95 -21.11 -26.68
C HIS A 456 -14.82 -20.10 -26.35
N ALA A 457 -14.91 -19.45 -25.21
CA ALA A 457 -13.91 -18.49 -24.74
C ALA A 457 -13.37 -18.84 -23.36
N LEU A 458 -12.09 -18.64 -23.13
CA LEU A 458 -11.51 -18.53 -21.79
C LEU A 458 -11.37 -17.06 -21.42
N ILE A 459 -11.97 -16.68 -20.29
CA ILE A 459 -11.79 -15.36 -19.69
C ILE A 459 -10.73 -15.49 -18.61
N VAL A 460 -9.68 -14.70 -18.67
CA VAL A 460 -8.55 -14.76 -17.74
C VAL A 460 -8.44 -13.47 -16.96
N ASN A 461 -8.48 -13.55 -15.64
CA ASN A 461 -8.35 -12.41 -14.76
C ASN A 461 -7.37 -12.68 -13.60
N ASN A 462 -6.84 -11.63 -13.00
CA ASN A 462 -5.87 -11.76 -11.92
C ASN A 462 -6.52 -12.25 -10.61
N SER A 463 -7.69 -11.69 -10.24
CA SER A 463 -8.41 -12.02 -9.00
C SER A 463 -9.91 -11.77 -9.14
N LEU A 464 -10.70 -12.22 -8.16
CA LEU A 464 -12.13 -11.91 -8.06
C LEU A 464 -12.47 -11.02 -6.86
N LYS A 465 -11.49 -10.31 -6.29
CA LYS A 465 -11.76 -9.36 -5.20
C LYS A 465 -12.67 -8.25 -5.67
N PHE A 466 -13.46 -7.69 -4.74
CA PHE A 466 -14.33 -6.56 -5.09
C PHE A 466 -13.58 -5.41 -5.72
N GLY A 467 -13.92 -5.10 -6.96
CA GLY A 467 -13.35 -4.04 -7.77
C GLY A 467 -14.18 -3.76 -9.02
N GLY A 468 -14.00 -2.56 -9.60
CA GLY A 468 -14.77 -2.17 -10.78
C GLY A 468 -14.45 -3.02 -12.02
N ALA A 469 -13.21 -3.45 -12.19
CA ALA A 469 -12.81 -4.31 -13.30
C ALA A 469 -13.35 -5.74 -13.12
N GLU A 470 -13.23 -6.28 -11.90
CA GLU A 470 -13.72 -7.62 -11.55
C GLU A 470 -15.25 -7.73 -11.68
N ARG A 471 -15.98 -6.67 -11.32
CA ARG A 471 -17.43 -6.60 -11.57
C ARG A 471 -17.75 -6.71 -13.05
N GLN A 472 -16.96 -6.09 -13.92
CA GLN A 472 -17.14 -6.19 -15.36
C GLN A 472 -16.77 -7.57 -15.92
N VAL A 473 -15.84 -8.29 -15.30
CA VAL A 473 -15.59 -9.71 -15.62
C VAL A 473 -16.85 -10.53 -15.35
N VAL A 474 -17.50 -10.35 -14.18
CA VAL A 474 -18.76 -11.05 -13.87
C VAL A 474 -19.85 -10.75 -14.91
N ARG A 475 -19.94 -9.50 -15.36
CA ARG A 475 -20.88 -9.11 -16.44
C ARG A 475 -20.56 -9.79 -17.78
N CYS A 476 -19.27 -9.94 -18.14
CA CYS A 476 -18.88 -10.72 -19.31
C CYS A 476 -19.25 -12.21 -19.15
N LEU A 477 -19.11 -12.74 -17.94
CA LEU A 477 -19.49 -14.12 -17.64
C LEU A 477 -21.00 -14.37 -17.66
N SER A 478 -21.84 -13.36 -17.47
CA SER A 478 -23.31 -13.52 -17.61
C SER A 478 -23.78 -13.54 -19.07
N CYS A 479 -22.89 -13.30 -20.06
CA CYS A 479 -23.27 -13.44 -21.49
C CYS A 479 -23.59 -14.90 -21.83
N ASP A 480 -24.74 -15.16 -22.41
CA ASP A 480 -25.25 -16.51 -22.75
C ASP A 480 -25.03 -16.92 -24.20
N THR A 481 -24.47 -16.02 -25.04
CA THR A 481 -24.30 -16.25 -26.48
C THR A 481 -23.12 -17.16 -26.84
N PHE A 482 -22.28 -17.54 -25.89
CA PHE A 482 -21.12 -18.42 -26.06
C PHE A 482 -20.80 -19.20 -24.77
N SER A 483 -20.16 -20.37 -24.95
CA SER A 483 -19.64 -21.10 -23.78
C SER A 483 -18.33 -20.50 -23.25
N LYS A 484 -18.17 -20.54 -21.95
CA LYS A 484 -17.04 -19.88 -21.31
C LYS A 484 -16.61 -20.52 -20.01
N GLN A 485 -15.35 -20.29 -19.65
CA GLN A 485 -14.76 -20.63 -18.35
C GLN A 485 -13.92 -19.46 -17.86
N LEU A 486 -13.75 -19.37 -16.57
CA LEU A 486 -12.95 -18.31 -15.94
C LEU A 486 -11.67 -18.88 -15.36
N VAL A 487 -10.52 -18.36 -15.80
CA VAL A 487 -9.20 -18.63 -15.20
C VAL A 487 -8.83 -17.51 -14.25
N VAL A 488 -8.50 -17.84 -12.99
CA VAL A 488 -8.08 -16.88 -11.96
C VAL A 488 -6.65 -17.18 -11.53
N TRP A 489 -5.77 -16.17 -11.62
CA TRP A 489 -4.34 -16.37 -11.31
C TRP A 489 -4.00 -16.29 -9.84
N ASN A 490 -4.67 -15.45 -9.06
CA ASN A 490 -4.47 -15.35 -7.62
C ASN A 490 -5.64 -15.98 -6.89
N SER A 491 -5.43 -17.21 -6.44
CA SER A 491 -6.42 -17.98 -5.71
C SER A 491 -6.68 -17.35 -4.34
N THR A 492 -7.78 -16.61 -4.28
CA THR A 492 -8.43 -16.29 -3.01
C THR A 492 -9.78 -17.00 -2.93
N VAL A 493 -9.95 -18.05 -3.74
CA VAL A 493 -11.24 -18.77 -3.90
C VAL A 493 -11.74 -19.38 -2.58
N ASN A 494 -10.84 -19.64 -1.64
CA ASN A 494 -11.24 -20.27 -0.37
C ASN A 494 -11.10 -19.38 0.88
N THR A 495 -10.67 -18.10 0.77
CA THR A 495 -10.26 -17.35 1.96
C THR A 495 -10.80 -15.93 2.09
N SER A 496 -11.52 -15.36 1.11
CA SER A 496 -11.98 -13.98 1.22
C SER A 496 -13.49 -13.82 1.22
N THR A 497 -14.00 -13.24 2.29
CA THR A 497 -15.40 -12.78 2.42
C THR A 497 -15.76 -11.62 1.47
N ASN A 498 -14.77 -11.00 0.80
CA ASN A 498 -14.95 -9.82 -0.05
C ASN A 498 -14.56 -10.12 -1.50
N SER A 499 -15.36 -10.95 -2.19
CA SER A 499 -15.10 -11.32 -3.59
C SER A 499 -16.39 -11.68 -4.34
N PHE A 500 -16.32 -11.61 -5.68
CA PHE A 500 -17.42 -11.98 -6.60
C PHE A 500 -17.56 -13.49 -6.87
N ILE A 501 -16.94 -14.36 -6.08
CA ILE A 501 -16.91 -15.81 -6.31
C ILE A 501 -18.32 -16.39 -6.31
N ASP A 502 -19.16 -15.98 -5.37
CA ASP A 502 -20.51 -16.53 -5.24
C ASP A 502 -21.41 -16.06 -6.39
N GLU A 503 -21.22 -14.83 -6.89
CA GLU A 503 -21.91 -14.35 -8.09
C GLU A 503 -21.49 -15.16 -9.33
N VAL A 504 -20.19 -15.47 -9.49
CA VAL A 504 -19.71 -16.30 -10.61
C VAL A 504 -20.25 -17.73 -10.53
N ARG A 505 -20.29 -18.32 -9.33
CA ARG A 505 -20.86 -19.65 -9.11
C ARG A 505 -22.35 -19.70 -9.45
N ALA A 506 -23.08 -18.64 -9.15
CA ALA A 506 -24.52 -18.53 -9.49
C ALA A 506 -24.75 -18.47 -11.01
N LEU A 507 -23.76 -18.12 -11.82
CA LEU A 507 -23.85 -18.13 -13.29
C LEU A 507 -23.52 -19.50 -13.91
N ASP A 508 -23.28 -20.53 -13.11
CA ASP A 508 -22.88 -21.88 -13.56
C ASP A 508 -21.64 -21.88 -14.48
N VAL A 509 -20.70 -20.96 -14.19
CA VAL A 509 -19.44 -20.84 -14.91
C VAL A 509 -18.34 -21.56 -14.13
N GLU A 510 -17.65 -22.46 -14.79
CA GLU A 510 -16.50 -23.16 -14.21
C GLU A 510 -15.35 -22.21 -13.93
N ILE A 511 -14.88 -22.20 -12.68
CA ILE A 511 -13.73 -21.43 -12.25
C ILE A 511 -12.49 -22.33 -12.21
N LEU A 512 -11.57 -22.06 -13.12
CA LEU A 512 -10.29 -22.72 -13.20
C LEU A 512 -9.27 -21.95 -12.34
N ASP A 513 -9.12 -22.37 -11.09
CA ASP A 513 -8.12 -21.79 -10.21
C ASP A 513 -6.72 -22.22 -10.64
N TYR A 514 -5.94 -21.27 -11.14
CA TYR A 514 -4.60 -21.50 -11.60
C TYR A 514 -3.69 -22.17 -10.56
N SER A 515 -3.88 -21.91 -9.27
CA SER A 515 -3.07 -22.52 -8.19
C SER A 515 -3.35 -24.01 -7.98
N LEU A 516 -4.54 -24.47 -8.37
CA LEU A 516 -4.97 -25.86 -8.27
C LEU A 516 -4.68 -26.63 -9.58
N HIS A 517 -4.65 -25.94 -10.72
CA HIS A 517 -4.32 -26.50 -12.04
C HIS A 517 -2.83 -26.38 -12.34
N ARG A 518 -1.98 -26.74 -11.34
CA ARG A 518 -0.54 -26.85 -11.58
C ARG A 518 -0.30 -28.01 -12.52
N GLU A 519 0.66 -27.83 -13.41
CA GLU A 519 1.19 -28.91 -14.24
C GLU A 519 1.54 -30.09 -13.32
N PRO A 520 0.88 -31.26 -13.46
CA PRO A 520 1.24 -32.42 -12.63
C PRO A 520 2.68 -32.82 -12.93
N SER A 521 3.44 -33.16 -11.88
CA SER A 521 4.83 -33.61 -12.04
C SER A 521 5.00 -34.84 -12.93
N ASN A 522 3.90 -35.54 -13.23
CA ASN A 522 3.84 -36.74 -14.07
C ASN A 522 2.95 -36.55 -15.30
N ALA A 523 2.70 -35.30 -15.73
CA ALA A 523 1.85 -35.04 -16.88
C ALA A 523 2.51 -35.64 -18.13
N VAL A 524 1.82 -36.59 -18.76
CA VAL A 524 2.17 -37.09 -20.10
C VAL A 524 1.42 -36.20 -21.08
N TYR A 525 2.16 -35.33 -21.72
CA TYR A 525 1.62 -34.47 -22.78
C TYR A 525 1.66 -35.17 -24.14
N THR A 526 0.79 -34.77 -25.05
CA THR A 526 0.97 -35.06 -26.46
C THR A 526 2.28 -34.43 -26.95
N SER A 527 2.87 -34.99 -27.99
CA SER A 527 4.14 -34.46 -28.56
C SER A 527 4.10 -32.97 -28.88
N ASP A 528 2.94 -32.47 -29.28
CA ASP A 528 2.68 -31.05 -29.56
C ASP A 528 2.76 -30.16 -28.34
N ILE A 529 2.13 -30.59 -27.22
CA ILE A 529 2.19 -29.86 -25.95
C ILE A 529 3.59 -29.88 -25.39
N GLU A 530 4.29 -31.02 -25.45
CA GLU A 530 5.70 -31.11 -25.01
C GLU A 530 6.60 -30.17 -25.80
N HIS A 531 6.42 -30.10 -27.13
CA HIS A 531 7.15 -29.17 -27.96
C HIS A 531 6.88 -27.71 -27.54
N LEU A 532 5.61 -27.31 -27.40
CA LEU A 532 5.25 -25.96 -26.94
C LEU A 532 5.78 -25.62 -25.54
N LEU A 533 5.75 -26.56 -24.61
CA LEU A 533 6.29 -26.40 -23.30
C LEU A 533 7.82 -26.32 -23.26
N SER A 534 8.50 -26.96 -24.21
CA SER A 534 9.98 -26.85 -24.36
C SER A 534 10.44 -25.46 -24.77
N LEU A 535 9.58 -24.67 -25.41
CA LEU A 535 9.87 -23.26 -25.74
C LEU A 535 9.96 -22.37 -24.49
N ILE A 536 9.40 -22.82 -23.38
CA ILE A 536 9.46 -22.13 -22.10
C ILE A 536 10.07 -23.08 -21.08
N PRO A 537 11.40 -23.19 -20.98
CA PRO A 537 12.05 -24.10 -20.05
C PRO A 537 11.66 -23.80 -18.61
N GLN A 538 11.49 -24.83 -17.78
CA GLN A 538 11.13 -24.68 -16.34
C GLN A 538 12.17 -23.86 -15.57
N THR A 539 13.39 -23.90 -16.03
CA THR A 539 14.55 -23.19 -15.52
C THR A 539 14.81 -21.87 -16.25
N SER A 540 13.82 -21.38 -17.03
CA SER A 540 13.93 -20.12 -17.74
C SER A 540 14.44 -18.99 -16.83
N PRO A 541 15.29 -18.10 -17.34
CA PRO A 541 15.73 -16.90 -16.67
C PRO A 541 14.59 -15.92 -16.32
N LEU A 542 13.40 -16.12 -16.87
CA LEU A 542 12.21 -15.40 -16.43
C LEU A 542 11.87 -15.78 -14.98
N ASN A 543 11.39 -14.79 -14.22
CA ASN A 543 10.89 -15.04 -12.90
C ASN A 543 10.02 -16.31 -12.91
N PRO A 544 10.29 -17.32 -12.06
CA PRO A 544 9.54 -18.58 -12.07
C PRO A 544 8.03 -18.41 -12.00
N GLY A 545 7.57 -17.34 -11.33
CA GLY A 545 6.16 -16.98 -11.29
C GLY A 545 5.59 -16.58 -12.67
N ILE A 546 6.38 -15.95 -13.54
CA ILE A 546 6.00 -15.59 -14.91
C ILE A 546 5.96 -16.82 -15.79
N THR A 547 7.03 -17.60 -15.79
CA THR A 547 7.16 -18.82 -16.59
C THR A 547 6.05 -19.81 -16.26
N ASN A 548 5.82 -20.05 -14.96
CA ASN A 548 4.74 -20.95 -14.51
C ASN A 548 3.36 -20.46 -14.95
N LYS A 549 3.12 -19.13 -14.94
CA LYS A 549 1.86 -18.58 -15.41
C LYS A 549 1.63 -18.85 -16.90
N ILE A 550 2.65 -18.68 -17.72
CA ILE A 550 2.55 -18.96 -19.16
C ILE A 550 2.35 -20.46 -19.38
N ARG A 551 3.16 -21.32 -18.78
CA ARG A 551 3.07 -22.79 -18.94
C ARG A 551 1.72 -23.35 -18.52
N ASN A 552 1.26 -23.02 -17.33
CA ASN A 552 -0.03 -23.52 -16.84
C ASN A 552 -1.20 -23.00 -17.68
N LEU A 553 -1.12 -21.77 -18.17
CA LEU A 553 -2.16 -21.25 -19.05
C LEU A 553 -2.15 -21.94 -20.43
N ILE A 554 -0.98 -22.25 -20.99
CA ILE A 554 -0.87 -23.08 -22.21
C ILE A 554 -1.53 -24.43 -21.99
N HIS A 555 -1.26 -25.08 -20.84
CA HIS A 555 -1.89 -26.35 -20.49
C HIS A 555 -3.44 -26.26 -20.44
N ILE A 556 -3.95 -25.26 -19.73
CA ILE A 556 -5.41 -25.00 -19.65
C ILE A 556 -5.99 -24.74 -21.04
N ILE A 557 -5.36 -23.87 -21.84
CA ILE A 557 -5.80 -23.56 -23.20
C ILE A 557 -5.87 -24.83 -24.07
N ARG A 558 -4.85 -25.69 -24.03
CA ARG A 558 -4.83 -26.93 -24.79
C ARG A 558 -5.87 -27.96 -24.32
N GLN A 559 -6.17 -27.98 -23.04
CA GLN A 559 -7.20 -28.84 -22.48
C GLN A 559 -8.60 -28.40 -22.93
N HIS A 560 -8.89 -27.11 -22.83
CA HIS A 560 -10.25 -26.55 -23.08
C HIS A 560 -10.45 -26.08 -24.53
N ARG A 561 -9.40 -25.88 -25.28
CA ARG A 561 -9.37 -25.51 -26.71
C ARG A 561 -10.30 -24.35 -27.10
N PRO A 562 -10.20 -23.17 -26.41
CA PRO A 562 -11.06 -22.04 -26.71
C PRO A 562 -10.81 -21.50 -28.13
N TYR A 563 -11.86 -20.98 -28.76
CA TYR A 563 -11.71 -20.17 -29.97
C TYR A 563 -11.15 -18.77 -29.63
N ALA A 564 -11.58 -18.20 -28.50
CA ALA A 564 -11.17 -16.89 -28.05
C ALA A 564 -10.59 -16.92 -26.64
N LEU A 565 -9.58 -16.07 -26.45
CA LEU A 565 -8.96 -15.79 -25.15
C LEU A 565 -9.21 -14.32 -24.80
N HIS A 566 -9.96 -14.05 -23.74
CA HIS A 566 -10.27 -12.70 -23.28
C HIS A 566 -9.50 -12.41 -21.98
N LEU A 567 -8.54 -11.52 -22.06
CA LEU A 567 -7.55 -11.24 -21.01
C LEU A 567 -7.87 -9.90 -20.33
N TRP A 568 -7.70 -9.84 -19.01
CA TRP A 568 -8.05 -8.67 -18.24
C TRP A 568 -6.87 -8.13 -17.43
N GLN A 569 -6.59 -6.83 -17.55
CA GLN A 569 -5.50 -6.09 -16.86
C GLN A 569 -4.09 -6.40 -17.42
N ASP A 570 -3.18 -5.43 -17.31
CA ASP A 570 -1.92 -5.40 -18.06
C ASP A 570 -1.05 -6.67 -17.94
N THR A 571 -0.81 -7.15 -16.71
CA THR A 571 0.02 -8.36 -16.54
C THR A 571 -0.64 -9.59 -17.14
N THR A 572 -1.95 -9.73 -16.98
CA THR A 572 -2.72 -10.82 -17.57
C THR A 572 -2.76 -10.72 -19.10
N ASN A 573 -2.92 -9.49 -19.62
CA ASN A 573 -2.91 -9.22 -21.05
C ASN A 573 -1.63 -9.73 -21.70
N VAL A 574 -0.47 -9.31 -21.17
CA VAL A 574 0.81 -9.67 -21.78
C VAL A 574 1.08 -11.18 -21.66
N LEU A 575 1.05 -11.73 -20.47
CA LEU A 575 1.41 -13.14 -20.25
C LEU A 575 0.36 -14.10 -20.84
N GLY A 576 -0.91 -13.72 -20.79
CA GLY A 576 -1.99 -14.48 -21.40
C GLY A 576 -1.93 -14.48 -22.92
N ALA A 577 -1.60 -13.34 -23.55
CA ALA A 577 -1.47 -13.25 -24.99
C ALA A 577 -0.28 -14.08 -25.50
N ILE A 578 0.86 -14.06 -24.79
CA ILE A 578 2.00 -14.94 -25.09
C ILE A 578 1.58 -16.42 -25.02
N ALA A 579 0.90 -16.83 -23.94
CA ALA A 579 0.42 -18.19 -23.79
C ALA A 579 -0.59 -18.57 -24.88
N GLY A 580 -1.49 -17.67 -25.23
CA GLY A 580 -2.49 -17.86 -26.31
C GLY A 580 -1.85 -18.01 -27.69
N LEU A 581 -0.86 -17.19 -28.01
CA LEU A 581 -0.10 -17.31 -29.26
C LEU A 581 0.64 -18.65 -29.35
N ILE A 582 1.39 -19.01 -28.31
CA ILE A 582 2.13 -20.28 -28.24
C ILE A 582 1.15 -21.48 -28.36
N ALA A 583 -0.01 -21.41 -27.73
CA ALA A 583 -1.01 -22.46 -27.78
C ALA A 583 -1.79 -22.49 -29.11
N GLY A 584 -1.70 -21.44 -29.94
CA GLY A 584 -2.35 -21.36 -31.25
C GLY A 584 -3.82 -20.90 -31.20
N VAL A 585 -4.19 -20.09 -30.21
CA VAL A 585 -5.58 -19.60 -30.07
C VAL A 585 -5.94 -18.66 -31.25
N PRO A 586 -7.08 -18.89 -31.95
CA PRO A 586 -7.44 -18.09 -33.13
C PRO A 586 -7.75 -16.61 -32.84
N ARG A 587 -8.27 -16.30 -31.65
CA ARG A 587 -8.60 -14.92 -31.26
C ARG A 587 -8.12 -14.61 -29.86
N ILE A 588 -7.30 -13.57 -29.72
CA ILE A 588 -6.76 -13.12 -28.45
C ILE A 588 -7.12 -11.65 -28.24
N VAL A 589 -7.87 -11.36 -27.18
CA VAL A 589 -8.34 -10.03 -26.87
C VAL A 589 -7.79 -9.59 -25.52
N MET A 590 -6.94 -8.57 -25.53
CA MET A 590 -6.37 -7.94 -24.35
C MET A 590 -7.25 -6.79 -23.89
N SER A 591 -7.80 -6.80 -22.66
CA SER A 591 -8.63 -5.74 -22.12
C SER A 591 -7.87 -4.85 -21.15
N ALA A 592 -7.61 -3.61 -21.56
CA ALA A 592 -7.14 -2.55 -20.71
C ALA A 592 -8.31 -1.81 -20.03
N ARG A 593 -8.17 -1.44 -18.76
CA ARG A 593 -9.23 -0.80 -17.94
C ARG A 593 -8.77 0.49 -17.27
N SER A 594 -7.51 0.84 -17.42
CA SER A 594 -6.87 2.07 -16.95
C SER A 594 -6.09 2.70 -18.10
N LEU A 595 -5.71 3.96 -17.92
CA LEU A 595 -4.81 4.61 -18.88
C LEU A 595 -3.48 3.89 -18.97
N PRO A 596 -2.73 4.02 -20.08
CA PRO A 596 -1.43 3.39 -20.23
C PRO A 596 -0.50 3.67 -19.05
N PRO A 597 0.38 2.72 -18.67
CA PRO A 597 1.21 2.83 -17.46
C PRO A 597 2.08 4.09 -17.36
N PHE A 598 2.29 4.80 -18.47
CA PHE A 598 3.20 5.97 -18.56
C PHE A 598 2.52 7.28 -18.97
N SER A 599 1.21 7.32 -19.06
CA SER A 599 0.49 8.55 -19.44
C SER A 599 0.58 9.67 -18.39
N ASN A 600 1.11 9.38 -17.18
CA ASN A 600 1.20 10.35 -16.08
C ASN A 600 2.58 10.30 -15.41
N THR A 601 3.54 10.97 -16.01
CA THR A 601 4.95 10.85 -15.68
C THR A 601 5.43 11.63 -14.46
N THR A 602 4.70 12.55 -13.85
CA THR A 602 5.39 13.44 -12.90
C THR A 602 4.63 13.88 -11.64
N SER A 603 3.31 13.73 -11.53
CA SER A 603 2.64 14.38 -10.39
C SER A 603 1.57 13.59 -9.64
N THR A 604 1.09 12.47 -10.17
CA THR A 604 -0.12 11.85 -9.62
C THR A 604 0.10 10.73 -8.61
N PHE A 605 1.31 10.18 -8.52
CA PHE A 605 1.63 9.11 -7.54
C PHE A 605 3.06 9.24 -7.01
N PRO A 606 3.37 10.28 -6.22
CA PRO A 606 4.71 10.43 -5.63
C PRO A 606 5.10 9.25 -4.73
N ASP A 607 4.13 8.53 -4.16
CA ASP A 607 4.36 7.41 -3.24
C ASP A 607 4.59 6.06 -3.93
N LYS A 608 4.19 5.92 -5.19
CA LYS A 608 4.57 4.75 -5.99
C LYS A 608 5.96 5.01 -6.56
N GLY A 609 6.97 4.55 -5.82
CA GLY A 609 8.36 4.75 -6.20
C GLY A 609 8.66 4.34 -7.66
N PRO A 610 9.80 4.80 -8.20
CA PRO A 610 10.19 4.55 -9.60
C PRO A 610 10.15 3.09 -10.05
N ASN A 611 10.21 2.13 -9.12
CA ASN A 611 10.04 0.70 -9.41
C ASN A 611 8.67 0.35 -10.03
N TYR A 612 7.60 1.07 -9.71
CA TYR A 612 6.29 0.83 -10.32
C TYR A 612 6.32 1.13 -11.82
N TYR A 613 6.98 2.20 -12.19
CA TYR A 613 7.13 2.61 -13.60
C TYR A 613 8.19 1.80 -14.36
N LEU A 614 9.28 1.44 -13.69
CA LEU A 614 10.36 0.63 -14.28
C LEU A 614 9.91 -0.81 -14.58
N ASN A 615 9.13 -1.42 -13.68
CA ASN A 615 8.64 -2.78 -13.86
C ASN A 615 7.63 -2.92 -15.02
N ASN A 616 7.05 -1.83 -15.51
CA ASN A 616 6.05 -1.86 -16.58
C ASN A 616 6.57 -1.37 -17.94
N ARG A 617 7.85 -1.01 -18.07
CA ARG A 617 8.39 -0.49 -19.35
C ARG A 617 8.47 -1.54 -20.45
N TYR A 618 8.79 -2.78 -20.11
CA TYR A 618 8.75 -3.88 -21.07
C TYR A 618 7.33 -4.12 -21.61
N VAL A 619 6.30 -3.67 -20.89
CA VAL A 619 4.90 -3.82 -21.28
C VAL A 619 4.63 -3.13 -22.62
N ARG A 620 5.14 -1.90 -22.84
CA ARG A 620 4.94 -1.17 -24.12
C ARG A 620 5.46 -1.94 -25.30
N VAL A 621 6.69 -2.43 -25.20
CA VAL A 621 7.34 -3.17 -26.29
C VAL A 621 6.62 -4.48 -26.56
N LEU A 622 6.22 -5.17 -25.49
CA LEU A 622 5.44 -6.41 -25.62
C LEU A 622 4.05 -6.17 -26.21
N TYR A 623 3.36 -5.09 -25.84
CA TYR A 623 2.08 -4.73 -26.48
C TYR A 623 2.27 -4.50 -27.99
N LYS A 624 3.31 -3.77 -28.42
CA LYS A 624 3.61 -3.59 -29.84
C LYS A 624 3.88 -4.91 -30.55
N GLN A 625 4.72 -5.77 -29.97
CA GLN A 625 5.04 -7.07 -30.52
C GLN A 625 3.80 -7.97 -30.59
N LEU A 626 2.97 -8.00 -29.55
CA LEU A 626 1.75 -8.80 -29.52
C LEU A 626 0.72 -8.31 -30.54
N LEU A 627 0.54 -7.01 -30.69
CA LEU A 627 -0.40 -6.43 -31.66
C LEU A 627 0.07 -6.58 -33.11
N SER A 628 1.34 -6.92 -33.36
CA SER A 628 1.81 -7.25 -34.72
C SER A 628 1.29 -8.60 -35.25
N TYR A 629 0.71 -9.46 -34.38
CA TYR A 629 0.07 -10.70 -34.77
C TYR A 629 -1.38 -10.47 -35.18
N ASP A 630 -1.83 -11.07 -36.27
CA ASP A 630 -3.14 -10.84 -36.89
C ASP A 630 -4.33 -11.17 -35.97
N ASN A 631 -4.16 -12.15 -35.08
CA ASN A 631 -5.18 -12.65 -34.19
C ASN A 631 -5.20 -11.98 -32.80
N VAL A 632 -4.37 -10.96 -32.57
CA VAL A 632 -4.28 -10.25 -31.27
C VAL A 632 -4.87 -8.86 -31.39
N TYR A 633 -5.75 -8.52 -30.45
CA TYR A 633 -6.47 -7.25 -30.37
C TYR A 633 -6.36 -6.66 -28.97
N LEU A 634 -6.47 -5.32 -28.88
CA LEU A 634 -6.56 -4.59 -27.62
C LEU A 634 -7.92 -3.93 -27.52
N CYS A 635 -8.63 -4.13 -26.42
CA CYS A 635 -9.84 -3.36 -26.16
C CYS A 635 -9.70 -2.48 -24.90
N HIS A 636 -10.43 -1.38 -24.90
CA HIS A 636 -10.55 -0.47 -23.76
C HIS A 636 -12.01 -0.13 -23.51
N ASN A 637 -12.34 0.27 -22.26
CA ASN A 637 -13.73 0.59 -21.88
C ASN A 637 -14.14 2.05 -22.20
N SER A 638 -13.22 2.88 -22.68
CA SER A 638 -13.48 4.28 -23.08
C SER A 638 -12.74 4.66 -24.35
N GLU A 639 -13.32 5.57 -25.12
CA GLU A 639 -12.68 6.17 -26.30
C GLU A 639 -11.42 6.94 -25.92
N ASN A 640 -11.47 7.70 -24.82
CA ASN A 640 -10.29 8.40 -24.30
C ASN A 640 -9.16 7.46 -23.97
N GLY A 641 -9.46 6.31 -23.35
CA GLY A 641 -8.47 5.28 -23.07
C GLY A 641 -7.85 4.72 -24.35
N LEU A 642 -8.64 4.43 -25.38
CA LEU A 642 -8.13 3.99 -26.68
C LEU A 642 -7.20 5.02 -27.31
N GLU A 643 -7.59 6.31 -27.32
CA GLU A 643 -6.73 7.39 -27.81
C GLU A 643 -5.40 7.46 -27.08
N LYS A 644 -5.41 7.30 -25.75
CA LYS A 644 -4.18 7.27 -24.96
C LYS A 644 -3.31 6.04 -25.25
N TYR A 645 -3.91 4.88 -25.53
CA TYR A 645 -3.17 3.70 -25.97
C TYR A 645 -2.61 3.87 -27.39
N LYS A 646 -3.34 4.49 -28.31
CA LYS A 646 -2.83 4.85 -29.66
C LYS A 646 -1.63 5.79 -29.57
N GLU A 647 -1.73 6.88 -28.80
CA GLU A 647 -0.62 7.78 -28.53
C GLU A 647 0.60 7.05 -27.94
N TRP A 648 0.34 6.19 -26.97
CA TRP A 648 1.41 5.46 -26.28
C TRP A 648 2.10 4.43 -27.15
N LEU A 649 1.36 3.66 -27.93
CA LEU A 649 1.90 2.60 -28.79
C LEU A 649 2.41 3.12 -30.14
N GLY A 650 1.79 4.16 -30.69
CA GLY A 650 2.18 4.74 -31.96
C GLY A 650 1.91 3.80 -33.14
N GLY A 651 0.65 3.41 -33.36
CA GLY A 651 0.20 2.50 -34.41
C GLY A 651 -0.81 1.47 -33.90
N TYR A 652 -1.19 0.51 -34.79
CA TYR A 652 -2.13 -0.59 -34.50
C TYR A 652 -3.56 -0.15 -34.22
N GLU A 653 -4.00 0.95 -34.83
CA GLU A 653 -5.33 1.52 -34.60
C GLU A 653 -6.45 0.55 -34.98
N GLU A 654 -6.25 -0.21 -36.05
CA GLU A 654 -7.18 -1.27 -36.53
C GLU A 654 -7.29 -2.45 -35.58
N LYS A 655 -6.34 -2.61 -34.64
CA LYS A 655 -6.33 -3.64 -33.60
C LYS A 655 -6.93 -3.18 -32.28
N MET A 656 -7.37 -1.92 -32.20
CA MET A 656 -7.86 -1.29 -30.96
C MET A 656 -9.38 -1.14 -31.00
N LEU A 657 -10.04 -1.85 -30.10
CA LEU A 657 -11.50 -2.02 -30.07
C LEU A 657 -12.11 -1.42 -28.82
N LEU A 658 -13.32 -0.91 -28.93
CA LEU A 658 -14.07 -0.38 -27.81
C LEU A 658 -14.99 -1.45 -27.23
N LEU A 659 -14.78 -1.79 -25.95
CA LEU A 659 -15.68 -2.66 -25.19
C LEU A 659 -16.10 -1.92 -23.92
N ARG A 660 -17.24 -1.24 -23.97
CA ARG A 660 -17.78 -0.46 -22.85
C ARG A 660 -18.19 -1.37 -21.69
N ASN A 661 -18.16 -0.80 -20.49
CA ASN A 661 -18.66 -1.47 -19.29
C ASN A 661 -20.18 -1.73 -19.42
N GLY A 662 -20.62 -2.89 -18.93
CA GLY A 662 -22.04 -3.26 -18.88
C GLY A 662 -22.62 -3.06 -17.48
N PHE A 663 -23.90 -2.68 -17.43
CA PHE A 663 -24.64 -2.53 -16.18
C PHE A 663 -26.02 -3.19 -16.31
N ASP A 664 -26.43 -3.87 -15.24
CA ASP A 664 -27.83 -4.30 -15.08
C ASP A 664 -28.57 -3.11 -14.48
N PHE A 665 -29.38 -2.50 -15.28
CA PHE A 665 -30.21 -1.39 -14.84
C PHE A 665 -31.56 -1.90 -14.33
N ASP A 666 -31.79 -1.77 -13.03
CA ASP A 666 -33.08 -2.00 -12.43
C ASP A 666 -33.96 -0.76 -12.63
N ASN A 667 -35.07 -0.95 -13.38
CA ASN A 667 -36.00 0.15 -13.67
C ASN A 667 -36.91 0.52 -12.48
N THR A 668 -36.82 -0.17 -11.35
CA THR A 668 -37.78 -0.03 -10.24
C THR A 668 -37.52 1.16 -9.32
N SER A 669 -36.33 1.78 -9.38
CA SER A 669 -35.92 2.84 -8.44
C SER A 669 -35.41 4.12 -9.12
N ILE A 670 -36.07 4.57 -10.17
CA ILE A 670 -35.78 5.87 -10.78
C ILE A 670 -36.29 6.96 -9.82
N ASN A 671 -35.39 7.85 -9.42
CA ASN A 671 -35.77 9.03 -8.64
C ASN A 671 -36.60 9.96 -9.55
N HIS A 672 -37.89 9.79 -9.56
CA HIS A 672 -38.75 10.82 -10.06
C HIS A 672 -38.59 11.99 -9.09
N HIS A 673 -37.76 12.99 -9.43
CA HIS A 673 -37.73 14.25 -8.72
C HIS A 673 -39.16 14.73 -8.58
N SER A 674 -39.81 14.29 -7.49
CA SER A 674 -41.19 14.67 -7.24
C SER A 674 -41.22 16.18 -7.19
N SER A 675 -42.23 16.77 -7.81
CA SER A 675 -42.55 18.19 -7.83
C SER A 675 -42.68 18.86 -6.44
N ARG A 676 -42.30 18.14 -5.38
CA ARG A 676 -42.19 18.68 -4.03
C ARG A 676 -40.92 19.53 -3.94
N ILE A 677 -41.10 20.80 -3.71
CA ILE A 677 -40.05 21.74 -3.33
C ILE A 677 -39.38 21.16 -2.07
N LYS A 678 -38.25 20.47 -2.27
CA LYS A 678 -37.43 20.03 -1.14
C LYS A 678 -36.75 21.28 -0.53
N LYS A 679 -36.92 21.50 0.75
CA LYS A 679 -36.26 22.59 1.49
C LYS A 679 -34.73 22.39 1.62
N THR A 680 -34.24 21.19 1.39
CA THR A 680 -32.82 20.84 1.54
C THR A 680 -32.40 19.96 0.35
N ARG A 681 -31.32 20.36 -0.32
CA ARG A 681 -30.72 19.59 -1.42
C ARG A 681 -29.61 18.69 -0.87
N THR A 682 -29.35 17.57 -1.56
CA THR A 682 -28.26 16.66 -1.22
C THR A 682 -27.28 16.55 -2.38
N LEU A 683 -26.02 16.96 -2.15
CA LEU A 683 -24.91 16.69 -3.05
C LEU A 683 -24.18 15.45 -2.57
N GLY A 684 -24.07 14.43 -3.41
CA GLY A 684 -23.45 13.18 -3.04
C GLY A 684 -22.26 12.78 -3.88
N THR A 685 -21.47 11.85 -3.37
CA THR A 685 -20.41 11.15 -4.09
C THR A 685 -20.23 9.73 -3.56
N VAL A 686 -19.73 8.83 -4.42
CA VAL A 686 -19.36 7.46 -4.07
C VAL A 686 -18.00 7.18 -4.66
N PHE A 687 -16.98 6.99 -3.80
CA PHE A 687 -15.64 6.65 -4.25
C PHE A 687 -14.76 6.06 -3.13
N ARG A 688 -13.66 5.44 -3.54
CA ARG A 688 -12.61 5.07 -2.59
C ARG A 688 -11.83 6.32 -2.16
N PHE A 689 -11.64 6.52 -0.86
CA PHE A 689 -10.87 7.65 -0.31
C PHE A 689 -9.37 7.49 -0.55
N VAL A 690 -8.95 7.79 -1.78
CA VAL A 690 -7.55 7.77 -2.25
C VAL A 690 -7.23 9.09 -2.96
N GLU A 691 -5.97 9.44 -3.07
CA GLU A 691 -5.50 10.72 -3.60
C GLU A 691 -6.02 11.03 -5.01
N VAL A 692 -6.06 10.04 -5.90
CA VAL A 692 -6.56 10.21 -7.26
C VAL A 692 -8.03 10.64 -7.32
N LYS A 693 -8.84 10.34 -6.30
CA LYS A 693 -10.25 10.76 -6.19
C LYS A 693 -10.41 12.17 -5.60
N ARG A 694 -9.33 12.76 -5.06
CA ARG A 694 -9.24 14.11 -4.51
C ARG A 694 -10.37 14.46 -3.50
N PRO A 695 -10.54 13.67 -2.39
CA PRO A 695 -11.59 13.91 -1.41
C PRO A 695 -11.50 15.29 -0.75
N LEU A 696 -10.30 15.84 -0.57
CA LEU A 696 -10.12 17.17 0.01
C LEU A 696 -10.58 18.29 -0.93
N LEU A 697 -10.37 18.14 -2.25
CA LEU A 697 -10.93 19.05 -3.24
C LEU A 697 -12.47 19.04 -3.22
N TRP A 698 -13.07 17.85 -3.09
CA TRP A 698 -14.51 17.70 -2.96
C TRP A 698 -15.06 18.47 -1.75
N LEU A 699 -14.40 18.37 -0.60
CA LEU A 699 -14.78 19.11 0.62
C LEU A 699 -14.58 20.62 0.49
N ASN A 700 -13.53 21.07 -0.18
CA ASN A 700 -13.35 22.48 -0.48
C ASN A 700 -14.51 23.01 -1.36
N VAL A 701 -14.93 22.25 -2.36
CA VAL A 701 -16.10 22.56 -3.17
C VAL A 701 -17.36 22.64 -2.32
N ALA A 702 -17.60 21.64 -1.45
CA ALA A 702 -18.74 21.62 -0.54
C ALA A 702 -18.79 22.87 0.36
N SER A 703 -17.64 23.31 0.89
CA SER A 703 -17.54 24.53 1.70
C SER A 703 -17.94 25.80 0.91
N ILE A 704 -17.56 25.88 -0.38
CA ILE A 704 -17.90 27.01 -1.23
C ILE A 704 -19.38 26.96 -1.61
N VAL A 705 -19.89 25.78 -2.00
CA VAL A 705 -21.31 25.56 -2.32
C VAL A 705 -22.20 25.97 -1.15
N ASN A 706 -21.84 25.56 0.08
CA ASN A 706 -22.60 25.95 1.28
C ASN A 706 -22.67 27.46 1.52
N LYS A 707 -21.65 28.20 1.05
CA LYS A 707 -21.65 29.69 1.13
C LYS A 707 -22.38 30.37 -0.03
N MET A 708 -22.44 29.70 -1.19
CA MET A 708 -23.06 30.26 -2.38
C MET A 708 -24.57 29.98 -2.49
N MET A 709 -25.05 28.94 -1.80
CA MET A 709 -26.44 28.53 -1.85
C MET A 709 -27.23 29.24 -0.76
N ASP A 710 -28.37 29.83 -1.10
CA ASP A 710 -29.32 30.36 -0.15
C ASP A 710 -30.14 29.30 0.57
N GLU A 711 -30.28 28.12 -0.07
CA GLU A 711 -30.95 26.95 0.50
C GLU A 711 -29.96 26.04 1.24
N SER A 712 -30.41 25.34 2.28
CA SER A 712 -29.59 24.36 2.98
C SER A 712 -29.21 23.20 2.05
N VAL A 713 -27.90 22.90 1.98
CA VAL A 713 -27.35 21.75 1.24
C VAL A 713 -26.77 20.76 2.24
N ARG A 714 -27.14 19.47 2.09
CA ARG A 714 -26.50 18.34 2.75
C ARG A 714 -25.45 17.74 1.83
N PHE A 715 -24.39 17.26 2.41
CA PHE A 715 -23.29 16.65 1.68
C PHE A 715 -23.11 15.20 2.16
N GLN A 716 -23.02 14.25 1.22
CA GLN A 716 -22.85 12.84 1.59
C GLN A 716 -21.71 12.23 0.80
N MET A 717 -20.75 11.67 1.53
CA MET A 717 -19.58 10.99 0.96
C MET A 717 -19.61 9.51 1.34
N VAL A 718 -19.80 8.64 0.36
CA VAL A 718 -19.89 7.19 0.54
C VAL A 718 -18.60 6.52 0.08
N GLY A 719 -18.05 5.64 0.91
CA GLY A 719 -16.86 4.86 0.61
C GLY A 719 -15.87 4.83 1.76
N ASP A 720 -14.78 4.12 1.56
CA ASP A 720 -13.70 3.93 2.52
C ASP A 720 -12.33 4.07 1.83
N GLY A 721 -11.28 4.23 2.60
CA GLY A 721 -9.91 4.29 2.09
C GLY A 721 -8.94 5.05 2.98
N PRO A 722 -7.64 5.02 2.65
CA PRO A 722 -6.58 5.59 3.49
C PRO A 722 -6.70 7.10 3.76
N MET A 723 -7.46 7.85 2.95
CA MET A 723 -7.67 9.28 3.16
C MET A 723 -8.97 9.61 3.91
N LEU A 724 -9.75 8.64 4.37
CA LEU A 724 -11.03 8.90 5.05
C LEU A 724 -10.84 9.74 6.32
N GLU A 725 -9.94 9.37 7.20
CA GLU A 725 -9.64 10.12 8.42
C GLU A 725 -9.12 11.55 8.12
N THR A 726 -8.30 11.68 7.08
CA THR A 726 -7.81 12.98 6.63
C THR A 726 -8.96 13.85 6.11
N ALA A 727 -9.90 13.26 5.37
CA ALA A 727 -11.08 13.96 4.86
C ALA A 727 -12.01 14.42 6.00
N ILE A 728 -12.26 13.57 7.00
CA ILE A 728 -13.05 13.91 8.20
C ILE A 728 -12.40 15.10 8.94
N SER A 729 -11.08 15.03 9.15
CA SER A 729 -10.34 16.12 9.80
C SER A 729 -10.39 17.42 8.99
N HIS A 730 -10.32 17.32 7.66
CA HIS A 730 -10.43 18.48 6.76
C HIS A 730 -11.83 19.09 6.75
N ALA A 731 -12.89 18.27 6.75
CA ALA A 731 -14.28 18.75 6.87
C ALA A 731 -14.48 19.55 8.16
N LYS A 732 -13.94 19.06 9.27
CA LYS A 732 -13.97 19.78 10.56
C LYS A 732 -13.23 21.11 10.49
N ALA A 733 -12.05 21.15 9.86
CA ALA A 733 -11.28 22.39 9.66
C ALA A 733 -12.03 23.44 8.80
N LEU A 734 -12.92 22.97 7.91
CA LEU A 734 -13.78 23.80 7.09
C LEU A 734 -15.11 24.20 7.77
N GLY A 735 -15.40 23.69 8.98
CA GLY A 735 -16.67 23.89 9.69
C GLY A 735 -17.87 23.20 9.03
N LEU A 736 -17.62 22.00 8.46
CA LEU A 736 -18.61 21.21 7.74
C LEU A 736 -19.03 19.94 8.50
N GLU A 737 -18.62 19.76 9.76
CA GLU A 737 -18.85 18.54 10.54
C GLU A 737 -20.33 18.15 10.67
N ASP A 738 -21.23 19.12 10.76
CA ASP A 738 -22.68 18.90 10.90
C ASP A 738 -23.40 18.82 9.53
N LEU A 739 -22.71 19.11 8.43
CA LEU A 739 -23.26 19.20 7.07
C LEU A 739 -22.82 18.04 6.18
N VAL A 740 -21.67 17.43 6.47
CA VAL A 740 -21.10 16.32 5.67
C VAL A 740 -21.29 15.00 6.40
N GLU A 741 -22.03 14.11 5.80
CA GLU A 741 -22.16 12.72 6.23
C GLU A 741 -21.10 11.86 5.57
N PHE A 742 -20.25 11.22 6.37
CA PHE A 742 -19.31 10.19 5.93
C PHE A 742 -19.93 8.81 6.19
N SER A 743 -20.54 8.20 5.18
CA SER A 743 -21.31 6.96 5.34
C SER A 743 -20.45 5.68 5.40
N GLY A 744 -19.11 5.80 5.26
CA GLY A 744 -18.22 4.65 5.20
C GLY A 744 -18.46 3.75 3.98
N TYR A 745 -17.95 2.52 4.03
CA TYR A 745 -18.22 1.51 3.01
C TYR A 745 -19.69 1.06 3.08
N ARG A 746 -20.38 1.07 1.93
CA ARG A 746 -21.78 0.66 1.80
C ARG A 746 -21.92 -0.32 0.64
N ASP A 747 -22.74 -1.34 0.82
CA ASP A 747 -23.13 -2.32 -0.21
C ASP A 747 -24.48 -1.97 -0.87
N ASP A 748 -25.28 -1.14 -0.21
CA ASP A 748 -26.58 -0.65 -0.67
C ASP A 748 -26.49 0.69 -1.44
N VAL A 749 -25.41 0.93 -2.19
CA VAL A 749 -25.21 2.15 -2.98
C VAL A 749 -26.38 2.45 -3.91
N ASN A 750 -27.05 1.41 -4.46
CA ASN A 750 -28.22 1.55 -5.31
C ASN A 750 -29.44 2.18 -4.61
N GLU A 751 -29.52 2.07 -3.28
CA GLU A 751 -30.57 2.68 -2.45
C GLU A 751 -30.18 4.09 -2.03
N ILE A 752 -28.88 4.35 -1.89
CA ILE A 752 -28.35 5.67 -1.50
C ILE A 752 -28.41 6.65 -2.67
N LEU A 753 -27.96 6.25 -3.86
CA LEU A 753 -27.89 7.13 -5.03
C LEU A 753 -29.19 7.92 -5.25
N PRO A 754 -30.41 7.30 -5.24
CA PRO A 754 -31.64 8.04 -5.45
C PRO A 754 -31.92 9.14 -4.41
N THR A 755 -31.20 9.22 -3.31
CA THR A 755 -31.36 10.27 -2.30
C THR A 755 -30.67 11.57 -2.70
N PHE A 756 -29.74 11.53 -3.66
CA PHE A 756 -28.98 12.70 -4.13
C PHE A 756 -29.78 13.56 -5.10
N ASP A 757 -29.62 14.85 -5.04
CA ASP A 757 -30.14 15.82 -6.03
C ASP A 757 -29.11 16.11 -7.12
N ALA A 758 -27.83 15.90 -6.86
CA ALA A 758 -26.72 15.93 -7.82
C ALA A 758 -25.56 15.04 -7.32
N PHE A 759 -24.78 14.53 -8.27
CA PHE A 759 -23.59 13.74 -8.00
C PHE A 759 -22.33 14.48 -8.44
N LEU A 760 -21.33 14.61 -7.57
CA LEU A 760 -20.06 15.27 -7.89
C LEU A 760 -18.90 14.28 -7.86
N LEU A 761 -18.13 14.20 -8.96
CA LEU A 761 -16.86 13.46 -9.05
C LEU A 761 -15.70 14.42 -9.26
N THR A 762 -14.74 14.42 -8.34
CA THR A 762 -13.55 15.29 -8.39
C THR A 762 -12.27 14.58 -8.78
N SER A 763 -12.34 13.41 -9.38
CA SER A 763 -11.17 12.57 -9.72
C SER A 763 -10.16 13.32 -10.60
N ALA A 764 -8.88 13.01 -10.42
CA ALA A 764 -7.82 13.50 -11.30
C ALA A 764 -7.70 12.65 -12.57
N ILE A 765 -7.94 11.33 -12.44
CA ILE A 765 -7.77 10.35 -13.52
C ILE A 765 -8.83 9.26 -13.40
N GLU A 766 -9.45 8.94 -14.52
CA GLU A 766 -10.40 7.81 -14.67
C GLU A 766 -10.17 7.11 -16.02
N GLY A 767 -10.39 5.78 -16.03
CA GLY A 767 -10.57 5.06 -17.30
C GLY A 767 -11.97 5.32 -17.85
N LEU A 768 -12.99 4.79 -17.16
CA LEU A 768 -14.41 5.11 -17.32
C LEU A 768 -15.05 5.08 -15.93
N PRO A 769 -15.49 6.21 -15.36
CA PRO A 769 -16.02 6.23 -14.00
C PRO A 769 -17.43 5.62 -13.92
N ASN A 770 -17.53 4.39 -13.46
CA ASN A 770 -18.77 3.63 -13.30
C ASN A 770 -19.83 4.39 -12.48
N VAL A 771 -19.39 5.08 -11.44
CA VAL A 771 -20.30 5.80 -10.52
C VAL A 771 -21.11 6.92 -11.18
N LEU A 772 -20.57 7.53 -12.27
CA LEU A 772 -21.33 8.52 -13.05
C LEU A 772 -22.44 7.86 -13.88
N ILE A 773 -22.19 6.66 -14.38
CA ILE A 773 -23.19 5.85 -15.09
C ILE A 773 -24.26 5.36 -14.11
N GLU A 774 -23.85 4.86 -12.96
CA GLU A 774 -24.71 4.40 -11.87
C GLU A 774 -25.61 5.53 -11.35
N ALA A 775 -25.08 6.73 -11.13
CA ALA A 775 -25.87 7.90 -10.72
C ALA A 775 -26.92 8.27 -11.75
N GLN A 776 -26.54 8.36 -13.03
CA GLN A 776 -27.51 8.70 -14.10
C GLN A 776 -28.57 7.61 -14.32
N SER A 777 -28.24 6.33 -14.09
CA SER A 777 -29.25 5.24 -14.15
C SER A 777 -30.35 5.40 -13.10
N LYS A 778 -30.07 6.16 -12.04
CA LYS A 778 -31.06 6.52 -11.01
C LYS A 778 -31.67 7.90 -11.23
N GLY A 779 -31.41 8.53 -12.38
CA GLY A 779 -31.92 9.85 -12.75
C GLY A 779 -31.23 11.03 -12.07
N ILE A 780 -30.00 10.83 -11.59
CA ILE A 780 -29.24 11.86 -10.90
C ILE A 780 -28.32 12.57 -11.90
N PRO A 781 -28.42 13.92 -12.06
CA PRO A 781 -27.48 14.68 -12.86
C PRO A 781 -26.07 14.64 -12.25
N VAL A 782 -25.08 14.59 -13.11
CA VAL A 782 -23.69 14.43 -12.70
C VAL A 782 -22.84 15.66 -13.01
N ILE A 783 -21.93 15.98 -12.12
CA ILE A 783 -20.87 16.96 -12.31
C ILE A 783 -19.54 16.25 -12.17
N SER A 784 -18.65 16.44 -13.12
CA SER A 784 -17.33 15.79 -13.07
C SER A 784 -16.23 16.73 -13.51
N THR A 785 -15.08 16.64 -12.85
CA THR A 785 -13.85 17.19 -13.43
C THR A 785 -13.47 16.41 -14.69
N ASN A 786 -12.71 17.04 -15.60
CA ASN A 786 -12.23 16.41 -16.84
C ASN A 786 -11.18 15.32 -16.54
N ALA A 787 -11.65 14.14 -16.13
CA ALA A 787 -10.84 13.02 -15.70
C ALA A 787 -10.94 11.85 -16.72
N GLY A 788 -10.14 11.91 -17.79
CA GLY A 788 -10.08 10.83 -18.77
C GLY A 788 -11.43 10.52 -19.43
N GLY A 789 -11.96 9.30 -19.26
CA GLY A 789 -13.22 8.87 -19.85
C GLY A 789 -14.49 9.43 -19.18
N ALA A 790 -14.39 10.34 -18.22
CA ALA A 790 -15.54 10.91 -17.52
C ALA A 790 -16.53 11.58 -18.49
N LYS A 791 -16.02 12.35 -19.46
CA LYS A 791 -16.82 13.04 -20.49
C LYS A 791 -17.69 12.12 -21.36
N GLU A 792 -17.34 10.83 -21.41
CA GLU A 792 -18.10 9.86 -22.22
C GLU A 792 -19.32 9.31 -21.49
N THR A 793 -19.40 9.52 -20.17
CA THR A 793 -20.41 8.93 -19.31
C THR A 793 -21.72 9.75 -19.23
N PHE A 794 -21.75 10.94 -19.80
CA PHE A 794 -22.93 11.82 -19.80
C PHE A 794 -22.98 12.69 -21.06
N ILE A 795 -24.11 13.35 -21.29
CA ILE A 795 -24.29 14.34 -22.36
C ILE A 795 -24.10 15.73 -21.74
N GLU A 796 -23.00 16.41 -22.16
CA GLU A 796 -22.64 17.72 -21.66
C GLU A 796 -23.79 18.71 -21.84
N GLY A 797 -24.12 19.48 -20.78
CA GLY A 797 -25.20 20.47 -20.76
C GLY A 797 -26.62 19.88 -20.78
N SER A 798 -26.76 18.52 -20.77
CA SER A 798 -28.06 17.86 -20.81
C SER A 798 -28.25 16.89 -19.64
N THR A 799 -27.31 15.99 -19.41
CA THR A 799 -27.40 15.01 -18.31
C THR A 799 -26.32 15.22 -17.25
N GLY A 800 -25.35 16.09 -17.53
CA GLY A 800 -24.28 16.44 -16.61
C GLY A 800 -23.48 17.64 -17.10
N LEU A 801 -22.53 18.09 -16.25
CA LEU A 801 -21.60 19.17 -16.53
C LEU A 801 -20.15 18.69 -16.35
N LEU A 802 -19.32 18.99 -17.36
CA LEU A 802 -17.87 18.79 -17.30
C LEU A 802 -17.18 20.07 -16.85
N VAL A 803 -16.37 19.99 -15.83
CA VAL A 803 -15.56 21.12 -15.35
C VAL A 803 -14.09 20.88 -15.70
N ASP A 804 -13.60 21.66 -16.66
CA ASP A 804 -12.20 21.58 -17.10
C ASP A 804 -11.30 22.46 -16.22
N SER A 805 -11.44 22.30 -14.91
CA SER A 805 -10.69 23.04 -13.90
C SER A 805 -10.52 22.19 -12.64
N SER A 806 -9.42 22.41 -11.93
CA SER A 806 -9.20 21.88 -10.57
C SER A 806 -9.42 22.96 -9.50
N ASN A 807 -9.82 24.17 -9.89
CA ASN A 807 -10.17 25.23 -8.96
C ASN A 807 -11.53 24.92 -8.29
N PRO A 808 -11.60 24.85 -6.96
CA PRO A 808 -12.84 24.52 -6.25
C PRO A 808 -13.96 25.55 -6.51
N ASP A 809 -13.65 26.81 -6.79
CA ASP A 809 -14.65 27.84 -7.09
C ASP A 809 -15.39 27.55 -8.41
N ASP A 810 -14.68 27.09 -9.45
CA ASP A 810 -15.30 26.79 -10.75
C ASP A 810 -16.17 25.54 -10.64
N ILE A 811 -15.72 24.53 -9.90
CA ILE A 811 -16.50 23.32 -9.65
C ILE A 811 -17.75 23.66 -8.81
N ALA A 812 -17.61 24.52 -7.80
CA ALA A 812 -18.73 24.95 -6.97
C ALA A 812 -19.80 25.71 -7.77
N LYS A 813 -19.41 26.57 -8.73
CA LYS A 813 -20.36 27.25 -9.64
C LYS A 813 -21.18 26.22 -10.44
N ALA A 814 -20.54 25.23 -11.04
CA ALA A 814 -21.23 24.16 -11.77
C ALA A 814 -22.18 23.35 -10.88
N VAL A 815 -21.78 23.07 -9.63
CA VAL A 815 -22.63 22.40 -8.66
C VAL A 815 -23.86 23.25 -8.31
N CYS A 816 -23.66 24.54 -8.02
CA CYS A 816 -24.75 25.47 -7.72
C CYS A 816 -25.71 25.59 -8.90
N GLU A 817 -25.19 25.69 -10.14
CA GLU A 817 -26.00 25.71 -11.36
C GLU A 817 -26.93 24.52 -11.45
N VAL A 818 -26.41 23.29 -11.25
CA VAL A 818 -27.23 22.07 -11.27
C VAL A 818 -28.23 22.04 -10.12
N LEU A 819 -27.81 22.41 -8.89
CA LEU A 819 -28.68 22.37 -7.72
C LEU A 819 -29.81 23.41 -7.78
N GLN A 820 -29.59 24.58 -8.36
CA GLN A 820 -30.59 25.65 -8.49
C GLN A 820 -31.51 25.45 -9.70
N ASN A 821 -31.00 24.83 -10.79
CA ASN A 821 -31.77 24.66 -12.04
C ASN A 821 -32.68 23.41 -11.99
N GLN A 822 -33.92 23.61 -11.55
CA GLN A 822 -34.89 22.50 -11.47
C GLN A 822 -35.19 21.89 -12.85
N ALA A 823 -35.34 22.73 -13.89
CA ALA A 823 -35.63 22.27 -15.23
C ALA A 823 -34.50 21.39 -15.78
N PHE A 824 -33.25 21.71 -15.49
CA PHE A 824 -32.11 20.88 -15.85
C PHE A 824 -32.17 19.51 -15.13
N ARG A 825 -32.42 19.47 -13.81
CA ARG A 825 -32.49 18.21 -13.06
C ARG A 825 -33.64 17.32 -13.55
N GLU A 826 -34.81 17.89 -13.83
CA GLU A 826 -35.97 17.13 -14.34
C GLU A 826 -35.71 16.58 -15.74
N SER A 827 -35.15 17.41 -16.63
CA SER A 827 -34.74 17.01 -17.98
C SER A 827 -33.64 15.95 -17.95
N SER A 828 -32.63 16.13 -17.12
CA SER A 828 -31.49 15.18 -16.99
C SER A 828 -31.90 13.83 -16.43
N THR A 829 -32.96 13.76 -15.61
CA THR A 829 -33.47 12.51 -15.06
C THR A 829 -33.87 11.52 -16.17
N SER A 830 -34.74 11.91 -17.07
CA SER A 830 -35.20 11.01 -18.16
C SER A 830 -34.13 10.80 -19.22
N SER A 831 -33.43 11.87 -19.61
CA SER A 831 -32.41 11.82 -20.66
C SER A 831 -31.17 11.04 -20.20
N GLY A 832 -30.77 11.17 -18.92
CA GLY A 832 -29.66 10.47 -18.36
C GLY A 832 -29.91 8.97 -18.28
N VAL A 833 -31.07 8.55 -17.77
CA VAL A 833 -31.46 7.15 -17.72
C VAL A 833 -31.45 6.56 -19.13
N GLN A 834 -32.08 7.21 -20.09
CA GLN A 834 -32.13 6.74 -21.48
C GLN A 834 -30.74 6.64 -22.11
N PHE A 835 -29.88 7.64 -21.89
CA PHE A 835 -28.52 7.65 -22.40
C PHE A 835 -27.70 6.46 -21.87
N VAL A 836 -27.69 6.24 -20.55
CA VAL A 836 -26.89 5.18 -19.98
C VAL A 836 -27.43 3.79 -20.33
N HIS A 837 -28.74 3.59 -20.36
CA HIS A 837 -29.36 2.32 -20.77
C HIS A 837 -29.01 1.96 -22.22
N ASN A 838 -29.07 2.90 -23.15
CA ASN A 838 -28.75 2.65 -24.55
C ASN A 838 -27.26 2.34 -24.78
N ARG A 839 -26.38 2.95 -23.97
CA ARG A 839 -24.95 2.92 -24.23
C ARG A 839 -24.20 1.91 -23.35
N TYR A 840 -24.70 1.66 -22.14
CA TYR A 840 -24.00 0.90 -21.10
C TYR A 840 -24.81 -0.26 -20.54
N SER A 841 -25.92 -0.65 -21.14
CA SER A 841 -26.63 -1.86 -20.68
C SER A 841 -25.76 -3.11 -20.88
N VAL A 842 -25.97 -4.12 -20.04
CA VAL A 842 -25.27 -5.39 -20.12
C VAL A 842 -25.53 -6.08 -21.47
N GLU A 843 -26.74 -5.94 -22.04
CA GLU A 843 -27.09 -6.48 -23.35
C GLU A 843 -26.27 -5.81 -24.47
N THR A 844 -26.06 -4.49 -24.40
CA THR A 844 -25.19 -3.75 -25.34
C THR A 844 -23.76 -4.24 -25.24
N MET A 845 -23.24 -4.42 -24.02
CA MET A 845 -21.92 -4.97 -23.80
C MET A 845 -21.80 -6.42 -24.32
N HIS A 846 -22.81 -7.28 -24.09
CA HIS A 846 -22.80 -8.66 -24.58
C HIS A 846 -22.75 -8.76 -26.11
N LYS A 847 -23.47 -7.89 -26.80
CA LYS A 847 -23.41 -7.82 -28.28
C LYS A 847 -22.00 -7.40 -28.75
N GLN A 848 -21.43 -6.37 -28.13
CA GLN A 848 -20.06 -5.94 -28.44
C GLN A 848 -19.04 -7.04 -28.13
N LEU A 849 -19.18 -7.70 -26.98
CA LEU A 849 -18.28 -8.77 -26.57
C LEU A 849 -18.33 -9.94 -27.53
N HIS A 850 -19.53 -10.41 -27.92
CA HIS A 850 -19.69 -11.47 -28.89
C HIS A 850 -19.07 -11.14 -30.25
N HIS A 851 -19.33 -9.93 -30.74
CA HIS A 851 -18.71 -9.42 -31.98
C HIS A 851 -17.17 -9.44 -31.91
N ILE A 852 -16.59 -8.91 -30.84
CA ILE A 852 -15.14 -8.84 -30.66
C ILE A 852 -14.51 -10.24 -30.58
N LEU A 853 -15.17 -11.18 -29.92
CA LEU A 853 -14.61 -12.52 -29.70
C LEU A 853 -14.78 -13.48 -30.88
N PHE A 854 -15.84 -13.38 -31.66
CA PHE A 854 -16.23 -14.45 -32.60
C PHE A 854 -16.51 -14.00 -34.02
N GLU A 855 -16.72 -12.71 -34.29
CA GLU A 855 -17.00 -12.24 -35.65
C GLU A 855 -15.76 -11.73 -36.36
N GLU A 856 -15.84 -11.58 -37.68
CA GLU A 856 -14.76 -10.96 -38.46
C GLU A 856 -14.67 -9.46 -38.12
N LEU A 857 -13.49 -9.05 -37.72
CA LEU A 857 -13.17 -7.65 -37.43
C LEU A 857 -12.56 -7.04 -38.70
N LYS A 858 -13.25 -6.07 -39.27
CA LYS A 858 -12.82 -5.37 -40.49
C LYS A 858 -11.74 -4.34 -40.20
#